data_e21980356388c85239be5c780a4112a2
#
_entry.id   e21980356388c85239be5c780a4112a2
#
_cell.length_a   1.000
_cell.length_b   1.000
_cell.length_c   1.000
_cell.angle_alpha   90.00
_cell.angle_beta   90.00
_cell.angle_gamma   90.00
#
_symmetry.space_group_name_H-M   'P 1'
#
loop_
_entity.id
_entity.type
_entity.pdbx_description
1 polymer ?
#
loop_
_entity_poly.entity_id
_entity_poly.type
_entity_poly.pdbx_seq_one_letter_code
_entity_poly.pdbx_strand_id
1 'polypeptide(L)'
;MNISTLPKLSHPDVDIAQFDLMRVLDYLDDAEQQIVLKACAFGDQAHIKDKRKSGEPYITHPIAVAEILGSFRMDVDTIVAAILHDTVEDTPTTEEDLTREFGKAVAQIVNGVTKLKSSNEKHINKAATFYRIITATLEDPRVLIVKLADRLHNMTTIEAVPEKKQQATAQETLDFYVPFARTLGLNDLADYIEILCYRSLNAPMYNKLSDKLMQHGLGRTFQQEAIHNYLNIVLSRLDVKGYVKDVDNRVTLFRQFFKNRGEITDLLWHYEFMLVMDKVEDCDQIAKYFINKYQIAPECIEDNIRHPRAGGNQSLTITYKNGHDTIKVVILTKTMLKTTRLGILMGEAASPRSQSVIQASLRNLQNLIADNESDIEEQPSDAVTVVDKLIDYLHERKIICYTPNGDAYELPRGSTALDFAYTISTHIGNRATGAEINGVEAKLGTILKTGNRVKIHTDPNAIPKAEWLGFVATNKARRALFEWLKGLNPEQKEHEGKTAFERALKTQNLSLADVSDEQWQLLLDWRGLQDKSAFFTEFTTGKLLPQIAVSRLLTQEQLAKNQASAHAANQPQSLIADAANMEMNFSSCCHPVYGDPIVGHISKNGLVVHRHKCFSIDEIRRVNEYQVVPLHWRVSNSEDEISKRIYFDAALKINQNLTDEQISDLIFIVRDTQAGFEYIEQRNGYTLLFVVVQSRDQIASLIQRLRTFLGYPNIVRLYQWNDEVLLSQSQNTSAPKNKDIL
;
A
#
# COMPACT_ATOMS: atom_id res chain seq x y z
N MET A 1 40.17 3.21 19.72
CA MET A 1 40.02 4.63 20.08
C MET A 1 39.75 4.73 21.58
N ASN A 2 40.32 5.70 22.27
CA ASN A 2 40.09 5.92 23.72
C ASN A 2 39.24 7.17 23.89
N ILE A 3 38.20 7.16 24.75
CA ILE A 3 37.30 8.30 24.98
C ILE A 3 38.07 9.59 25.40
N SER A 4 39.20 9.41 26.09
CA SER A 4 40.07 10.54 26.53
C SER A 4 40.80 11.24 25.38
N THR A 5 40.82 10.67 24.17
CA THR A 5 41.49 11.25 23.00
C THR A 5 40.54 12.05 22.12
N LEU A 6 39.23 11.97 22.35
CA LEU A 6 38.23 12.74 21.64
C LEU A 6 38.05 14.15 22.17
N PRO A 7 37.65 15.11 21.34
CA PRO A 7 37.29 16.46 21.82
C PRO A 7 36.15 16.37 22.84
N LYS A 8 36.30 17.08 23.96
CA LYS A 8 35.24 17.16 24.97
C LYS A 8 34.13 18.11 24.51
N LEU A 9 32.90 17.66 24.71
CA LEU A 9 31.69 18.39 24.40
C LEU A 9 31.00 18.95 25.65
N SER A 10 29.84 19.53 25.54
CA SER A 10 29.16 20.27 26.61
C SER A 10 28.77 19.43 27.83
N HIS A 11 28.61 18.13 27.67
CA HIS A 11 28.10 17.21 28.70
C HIS A 11 28.72 15.82 28.59
N PRO A 12 28.95 15.09 29.71
CA PRO A 12 29.51 13.73 29.70
C PRO A 12 28.70 12.74 28.86
N ASP A 13 27.34 12.83 28.84
CA ASP A 13 26.51 11.98 28.03
C ASP A 13 26.73 12.18 26.53
N VAL A 14 27.04 13.42 26.11
CA VAL A 14 27.40 13.76 24.73
C VAL A 14 28.78 13.20 24.37
N ASP A 15 29.74 13.25 25.29
CA ASP A 15 31.05 12.64 25.09
C ASP A 15 30.96 11.13 24.90
N ILE A 16 30.07 10.46 25.66
CA ILE A 16 29.81 9.02 25.53
C ILE A 16 29.15 8.72 24.18
N ALA A 17 28.11 9.46 23.81
CA ALA A 17 27.43 9.30 22.53
C ALA A 17 28.38 9.48 21.34
N GLN A 18 29.24 10.52 21.39
CA GLN A 18 30.29 10.76 20.39
C GLN A 18 31.26 9.56 20.31
N PHE A 19 31.70 9.04 21.45
CA PHE A 19 32.60 7.90 21.50
C PHE A 19 31.96 6.63 20.86
N ASP A 20 30.72 6.34 21.19
CA ASP A 20 29.99 5.19 20.63
C ASP A 20 29.80 5.34 19.12
N LEU A 21 29.41 6.53 18.64
CA LEU A 21 29.34 6.84 17.22
C LEU A 21 30.68 6.58 16.52
N MET A 22 31.78 7.11 17.05
CA MET A 22 33.10 6.96 16.41
C MET A 22 33.59 5.50 16.36
N ARG A 23 33.12 4.63 17.27
CA ARG A 23 33.40 3.19 17.21
C ARG A 23 32.66 2.52 16.04
N VAL A 24 31.46 2.97 15.73
CA VAL A 24 30.66 2.43 14.61
C VAL A 24 31.22 2.94 13.28
N LEU A 25 31.84 4.11 13.26
CA LEU A 25 32.39 4.76 12.07
C LEU A 25 33.86 4.37 11.78
N ASP A 26 34.31 3.18 12.21
CA ASP A 26 35.66 2.67 12.00
C ASP A 26 36.03 2.45 10.51
N TYR A 27 35.04 2.48 9.63
CA TYR A 27 35.18 2.34 8.18
C TYR A 27 35.48 3.66 7.45
N LEU A 28 35.29 4.81 8.10
CA LEU A 28 35.65 6.12 7.57
C LEU A 28 37.15 6.38 7.75
N ASP A 29 37.74 7.11 6.83
CA ASP A 29 39.12 7.51 6.94
C ASP A 29 39.30 8.66 8.00
N ASP A 30 40.54 8.95 8.34
CA ASP A 30 40.88 9.94 9.39
C ASP A 30 40.33 11.33 9.04
N ALA A 31 40.34 11.75 7.78
CA ALA A 31 39.83 13.05 7.34
C ALA A 31 38.31 13.11 7.47
N GLU A 32 37.61 12.08 7.06
CA GLU A 32 36.16 11.94 7.21
C GLU A 32 35.75 11.91 8.68
N GLN A 33 36.47 11.18 9.52
CA GLN A 33 36.23 11.17 10.97
C GLN A 33 36.39 12.56 11.61
N GLN A 34 37.35 13.37 11.15
CA GLN A 34 37.50 14.77 11.62
C GLN A 34 36.29 15.63 11.23
N ILE A 35 35.69 15.43 10.06
CA ILE A 35 34.49 16.16 9.66
C ILE A 35 33.31 15.78 10.57
N VAL A 36 33.16 14.49 10.90
CA VAL A 36 32.14 14.02 11.86
C VAL A 36 32.33 14.65 13.24
N LEU A 37 33.55 14.67 13.77
CA LEU A 37 33.87 15.30 15.06
C LEU A 37 33.52 16.81 15.03
N LYS A 38 33.82 17.50 13.92
CA LYS A 38 33.43 18.90 13.71
C LYS A 38 31.91 19.06 13.75
N ALA A 39 31.16 18.14 13.11
CA ALA A 39 29.70 18.16 13.11
C ALA A 39 29.11 17.92 14.51
N CYS A 40 29.67 17.00 15.30
CA CYS A 40 29.27 16.79 16.68
C CYS A 40 29.47 18.08 17.52
N ALA A 41 30.61 18.72 17.40
CA ALA A 41 30.91 19.98 18.13
C ALA A 41 29.96 21.13 17.68
N PHE A 42 29.71 21.25 16.38
CA PHE A 42 28.80 22.26 15.85
C PHE A 42 27.36 22.03 16.34
N GLY A 43 26.85 20.78 16.24
CA GLY A 43 25.51 20.42 16.69
C GLY A 43 25.34 20.59 18.21
N ASP A 44 26.34 20.21 19.01
CA ASP A 44 26.36 20.41 20.46
C ASP A 44 26.26 21.89 20.83
N GLN A 45 27.01 22.74 20.15
CA GLN A 45 26.95 24.20 20.37
C GLN A 45 25.61 24.79 19.92
N ALA A 46 25.06 24.33 18.80
CA ALA A 46 23.77 24.81 18.29
C ALA A 46 22.62 24.50 19.27
N HIS A 47 22.61 23.29 19.86
CA HIS A 47 21.59 22.81 20.79
C HIS A 47 21.98 22.94 22.28
N ILE A 48 22.95 23.81 22.62
CA ILE A 48 23.53 23.89 23.97
C ILE A 48 22.51 24.11 25.09
N LYS A 49 21.35 24.73 24.78
CA LYS A 49 20.26 25.01 25.73
C LYS A 49 19.12 24.02 25.68
N ASP A 50 19.12 23.14 24.70
CA ASP A 50 18.02 22.27 24.42
C ASP A 50 18.16 20.91 25.14
N LYS A 51 17.04 20.41 25.67
CA LYS A 51 16.99 19.11 26.34
C LYS A 51 15.86 18.29 25.77
N ARG A 52 16.05 16.98 25.72
CA ARG A 52 15.00 16.02 25.44
C ARG A 52 14.00 15.96 26.59
N LYS A 53 12.81 15.40 26.32
CA LYS A 53 11.79 15.17 27.36
C LYS A 53 12.25 14.22 28.47
N SER A 54 13.19 13.36 28.19
CA SER A 54 13.87 12.46 29.11
C SER A 54 14.91 13.15 29.98
N GLY A 55 15.32 14.40 29.63
CA GLY A 55 16.19 15.25 30.43
C GLY A 55 17.64 15.36 29.94
N GLU A 56 18.10 14.45 29.05
CA GLU A 56 19.44 14.49 28.46
C GLU A 56 19.61 15.66 27.46
N PRO A 57 20.85 16.06 27.14
CA PRO A 57 21.15 17.06 26.10
C PRO A 57 20.55 16.66 24.76
N TYR A 58 19.94 17.60 24.02
CA TYR A 58 19.22 17.32 22.77
C TYR A 58 20.10 16.64 21.73
N ILE A 59 21.34 17.04 21.58
CA ILE A 59 22.29 16.55 20.57
C ILE A 59 22.55 15.02 20.66
N THR A 60 22.29 14.40 21.80
CA THR A 60 22.41 12.92 21.92
C THR A 60 21.51 12.17 20.95
N HIS A 61 20.34 12.77 20.59
CA HIS A 61 19.44 12.21 19.59
C HIS A 61 20.03 12.23 18.17
N PRO A 62 20.44 13.37 17.60
CA PRO A 62 21.10 13.41 16.29
C PRO A 62 22.32 12.50 16.20
N ILE A 63 23.14 12.43 17.28
CA ILE A 63 24.28 11.50 17.32
C ILE A 63 23.82 10.05 17.24
N ALA A 64 22.76 9.64 17.97
CA ALA A 64 22.20 8.29 17.89
C ALA A 64 21.60 7.98 16.51
N VAL A 65 20.99 8.99 15.84
CA VAL A 65 20.55 8.84 14.43
C VAL A 65 21.73 8.57 13.51
N ALA A 66 22.84 9.28 13.69
CA ALA A 66 24.07 9.06 12.95
C ALA A 66 24.69 7.68 13.23
N GLU A 67 24.63 7.18 14.48
CA GLU A 67 25.08 5.84 14.85
C GLU A 67 24.27 4.75 14.13
N ILE A 68 22.94 4.90 14.05
CA ILE A 68 22.09 4.02 13.25
C ILE A 68 22.59 3.97 11.81
N LEU A 69 22.83 5.12 11.17
CA LEU A 69 23.31 5.20 9.79
C LEU A 69 24.73 4.68 9.62
N GLY A 70 25.58 4.87 10.61
CA GLY A 70 26.91 4.27 10.66
C GLY A 70 26.87 2.75 10.60
N SER A 71 25.88 2.11 11.27
CA SER A 71 25.68 0.66 11.22
C SER A 71 25.32 0.15 9.81
N PHE A 72 24.76 1.01 8.94
CA PHE A 72 24.52 0.77 7.52
C PHE A 72 25.71 1.15 6.62
N ARG A 73 26.82 1.64 7.21
CA ARG A 73 28.04 2.11 6.52
C ARG A 73 27.75 3.19 5.48
N MET A 74 27.00 4.21 5.87
CA MET A 74 26.70 5.36 5.03
C MET A 74 27.91 6.27 4.86
N ASP A 75 27.90 7.06 3.78
CA ASP A 75 28.95 8.05 3.49
C ASP A 75 28.99 9.18 4.54
N VAL A 76 30.12 9.90 4.59
CA VAL A 76 30.37 10.94 5.56
C VAL A 76 29.33 12.08 5.51
N ASP A 77 28.88 12.48 4.32
CA ASP A 77 27.89 13.54 4.16
C ASP A 77 26.56 13.15 4.80
N THR A 78 26.15 11.88 4.62
CA THR A 78 24.93 11.34 5.24
C THR A 78 25.03 11.31 6.76
N ILE A 79 26.18 10.90 7.31
CA ILE A 79 26.42 10.89 8.76
C ILE A 79 26.39 12.30 9.33
N VAL A 80 27.08 13.25 8.68
CA VAL A 80 27.10 14.65 9.09
C VAL A 80 25.71 15.29 9.01
N ALA A 81 24.97 15.03 7.92
CA ALA A 81 23.61 15.51 7.80
C ALA A 81 22.68 14.94 8.90
N ALA A 82 22.90 13.69 9.32
CA ALA A 82 22.16 13.09 10.43
C ALA A 82 22.45 13.78 11.77
N ILE A 83 23.72 14.16 12.04
CA ILE A 83 24.08 14.89 13.25
C ILE A 83 23.45 16.29 13.27
N LEU A 84 23.26 16.89 12.09
CA LEU A 84 22.83 18.29 11.95
C LEU A 84 21.34 18.42 11.53
N HIS A 85 20.58 17.34 11.41
CA HIS A 85 19.27 17.32 10.74
C HIS A 85 18.21 18.21 11.38
N ASP A 86 18.29 18.46 12.69
CA ASP A 86 17.36 19.31 13.43
C ASP A 86 17.89 20.75 13.64
N THR A 87 19.16 21.05 13.27
CA THR A 87 19.77 22.36 13.56
C THR A 87 19.05 23.51 12.85
N VAL A 88 18.64 23.35 11.59
CA VAL A 88 17.92 24.37 10.83
C VAL A 88 16.46 24.53 11.32
N GLU A 89 15.85 23.46 11.87
CA GLU A 89 14.47 23.50 12.36
C GLU A 89 14.36 24.18 13.74
N ASP A 90 15.26 23.85 14.65
CA ASP A 90 15.13 24.13 16.08
C ASP A 90 16.12 25.18 16.60
N THR A 91 17.10 25.61 15.79
CA THR A 91 18.13 26.59 16.18
C THR A 91 18.21 27.76 15.18
N PRO A 92 18.96 28.85 15.46
CA PRO A 92 19.20 29.94 14.50
C PRO A 92 20.07 29.57 13.31
N THR A 93 20.58 28.36 13.20
CA THR A 93 21.45 27.90 12.10
C THR A 93 20.71 27.98 10.77
N THR A 94 21.37 28.54 9.74
CA THR A 94 20.82 28.65 8.39
C THR A 94 21.40 27.61 7.44
N GLU A 95 20.75 27.41 6.28
CA GLU A 95 21.27 26.55 5.21
C GLU A 95 22.61 27.05 4.66
N GLU A 96 22.79 28.38 4.61
CA GLU A 96 24.04 29.02 4.20
C GLU A 96 25.19 28.72 5.19
N ASP A 97 24.89 28.66 6.49
CA ASP A 97 25.88 28.28 7.51
C ASP A 97 26.33 26.84 7.31
N LEU A 98 25.36 25.90 7.08
CA LEU A 98 25.69 24.52 6.82
C LEU A 98 26.46 24.33 5.51
N THR A 99 26.09 25.08 4.47
CA THR A 99 26.80 25.04 3.19
C THR A 99 28.25 25.50 3.33
N ARG A 100 28.48 26.55 4.10
CA ARG A 100 29.84 27.11 4.36
C ARG A 100 30.71 26.14 5.17
N GLU A 101 30.12 25.50 6.20
CA GLU A 101 30.87 24.68 7.16
C GLU A 101 31.05 23.22 6.71
N PHE A 102 30.06 22.64 6.02
CA PHE A 102 29.99 21.23 5.73
C PHE A 102 29.74 20.91 4.24
N GLY A 103 29.53 21.94 3.43
CA GLY A 103 29.32 21.77 1.98
C GLY A 103 27.85 21.65 1.59
N LYS A 104 27.63 21.80 0.27
CA LYS A 104 26.27 21.86 -0.32
C LYS A 104 25.47 20.55 -0.15
N ALA A 105 26.13 19.40 -0.26
CA ALA A 105 25.46 18.09 -0.16
C ALA A 105 24.82 17.91 1.23
N VAL A 106 25.56 18.18 2.30
CA VAL A 106 25.04 18.11 3.68
C VAL A 106 23.88 19.09 3.87
N ALA A 107 24.02 20.34 3.43
CA ALA A 107 22.97 21.36 3.56
C ALA A 107 21.68 20.96 2.82
N GLN A 108 21.78 20.39 1.62
CA GLN A 108 20.63 19.90 0.83
C GLN A 108 19.91 18.74 1.54
N ILE A 109 20.65 17.77 2.09
CA ILE A 109 20.05 16.66 2.83
C ILE A 109 19.31 17.19 4.07
N VAL A 110 19.95 18.06 4.88
CA VAL A 110 19.33 18.65 6.07
C VAL A 110 18.07 19.44 5.69
N ASN A 111 18.14 20.26 4.65
CA ASN A 111 17.01 21.02 4.16
C ASN A 111 15.85 20.09 3.73
N GLY A 112 16.14 18.99 3.06
CA GLY A 112 15.15 17.99 2.62
C GLY A 112 14.39 17.33 3.78
N VAL A 113 15.01 17.13 4.94
CA VAL A 113 14.37 16.49 6.11
C VAL A 113 13.67 17.48 7.04
N THR A 114 13.92 18.80 6.89
CA THR A 114 13.37 19.86 7.75
C THR A 114 11.87 20.02 7.55
N LYS A 115 11.10 20.16 8.64
CA LYS A 115 9.64 20.33 8.59
C LYS A 115 9.25 21.71 8.08
N LEU A 116 8.18 21.79 7.32
CA LEU A 116 7.60 23.04 6.85
C LEU A 116 6.53 23.55 7.81
N LYS A 117 6.61 24.84 8.13
CA LYS A 117 5.60 25.57 8.91
C LYS A 117 4.96 26.62 8.02
N SER A 118 4.14 26.18 7.03
CA SER A 118 3.56 27.02 5.99
C SER A 118 2.18 27.57 6.31
N SER A 119 1.46 26.98 7.27
CA SER A 119 0.11 27.41 7.68
C SER A 119 -0.16 27.21 9.17
N ASN A 120 -1.26 27.82 9.65
CA ASN A 120 -1.73 27.59 11.01
C ASN A 120 -2.42 26.21 11.19
N GLU A 121 -2.68 25.50 10.10
CA GLU A 121 -3.36 24.20 10.11
C GLU A 121 -2.35 23.04 10.09
N LYS A 122 -2.38 22.23 11.15
CA LYS A 122 -1.40 21.13 11.34
C LYS A 122 -1.39 20.10 10.22
N HIS A 123 -2.55 19.78 9.62
CA HIS A 123 -2.66 18.79 8.57
C HIS A 123 -2.03 19.28 7.25
N ILE A 124 -2.17 20.59 6.93
CA ILE A 124 -1.52 21.20 5.75
C ILE A 124 0.00 21.18 5.93
N ASN A 125 0.50 21.56 7.09
CA ASN A 125 1.94 21.51 7.37
C ASN A 125 2.50 20.09 7.29
N LYS A 126 1.73 19.09 7.73
CA LYS A 126 2.11 17.68 7.63
C LYS A 126 2.19 17.23 6.16
N ALA A 127 1.19 17.55 5.36
CA ALA A 127 1.17 17.22 3.94
C ALA A 127 2.31 17.92 3.18
N ALA A 128 2.55 19.20 3.43
CA ALA A 128 3.65 19.95 2.85
C ALA A 128 5.01 19.34 3.23
N THR A 129 5.16 18.87 4.47
CA THR A 129 6.38 18.18 4.93
C THR A 129 6.57 16.84 4.18
N PHE A 130 5.51 16.04 4.01
CA PHE A 130 5.60 14.78 3.27
C PHE A 130 5.94 15.00 1.79
N TYR A 131 5.28 15.97 1.16
CA TYR A 131 5.58 16.36 -0.21
C TYR A 131 7.06 16.73 -0.38
N ARG A 132 7.58 17.56 0.52
CA ARG A 132 9.01 17.97 0.52
C ARG A 132 9.95 16.78 0.70
N ILE A 133 9.67 15.87 1.64
CA ILE A 133 10.48 14.67 1.84
C ILE A 133 10.52 13.82 0.57
N ILE A 134 9.39 13.66 -0.10
CA ILE A 134 9.33 12.86 -1.33
C ILE A 134 10.11 13.55 -2.46
N THR A 135 9.88 14.84 -2.71
CA THR A 135 10.58 15.58 -3.76
C THR A 135 12.09 15.62 -3.53
N ALA A 136 12.51 15.93 -2.31
CA ALA A 136 13.94 15.90 -1.96
C ALA A 136 14.55 14.48 -2.06
N THR A 137 13.78 13.43 -1.73
CA THR A 137 14.23 12.03 -1.92
C THR A 137 14.41 11.65 -3.38
N LEU A 138 13.60 12.21 -4.28
CA LEU A 138 13.76 11.98 -5.72
C LEU A 138 15.01 12.65 -6.29
N GLU A 139 15.47 13.73 -5.67
CA GLU A 139 16.75 14.39 -5.98
C GLU A 139 17.94 13.67 -5.31
N ASP A 140 17.82 13.39 -4.02
CA ASP A 140 18.82 12.68 -3.23
C ASP A 140 18.18 11.65 -2.28
N PRO A 141 18.30 10.34 -2.56
CA PRO A 141 17.72 9.28 -1.72
C PRO A 141 18.20 9.29 -0.27
N ARG A 142 19.36 9.93 0.02
CA ARG A 142 19.91 10.04 1.38
C ARG A 142 18.98 10.82 2.31
N VAL A 143 18.16 11.74 1.78
CA VAL A 143 17.14 12.46 2.55
C VAL A 143 16.19 11.48 3.25
N LEU A 144 15.66 10.50 2.52
CA LEU A 144 14.74 9.52 3.11
C LEU A 144 15.43 8.67 4.17
N ILE A 145 16.67 8.24 3.94
CA ILE A 145 17.33 7.35 4.89
C ILE A 145 17.67 8.07 6.22
N VAL A 146 18.07 9.34 6.16
CA VAL A 146 18.23 10.18 7.36
C VAL A 146 16.89 10.31 8.09
N LYS A 147 15.81 10.57 7.36
CA LYS A 147 14.46 10.67 7.96
C LYS A 147 13.95 9.37 8.57
N LEU A 148 14.25 8.23 7.94
CA LEU A 148 13.89 6.92 8.49
C LEU A 148 14.72 6.57 9.73
N ALA A 149 16.00 6.93 9.78
CA ALA A 149 16.84 6.72 10.97
C ALA A 149 16.36 7.62 12.13
N ASP A 150 16.02 8.90 11.87
CA ASP A 150 15.34 9.77 12.83
C ASP A 150 14.06 9.14 13.35
N ARG A 151 13.21 8.65 12.45
CA ARG A 151 11.95 8.01 12.80
C ARG A 151 12.18 6.73 13.62
N LEU A 152 13.16 5.91 13.26
CA LEU A 152 13.54 4.72 14.03
C LEU A 152 13.94 5.10 15.45
N HIS A 153 14.85 6.06 15.62
CA HIS A 153 15.27 6.49 16.95
C HIS A 153 14.10 7.09 17.76
N ASN A 154 13.24 7.88 17.12
CA ASN A 154 12.03 8.40 17.76
C ASN A 154 11.08 7.28 18.23
N MET A 155 10.97 6.20 17.47
CA MET A 155 10.16 5.03 17.86
C MET A 155 10.80 4.20 18.98
N THR A 156 12.14 4.14 19.10
CA THR A 156 12.81 3.47 20.22
C THR A 156 12.62 4.23 21.54
N THR A 157 12.47 5.54 21.50
CA THR A 157 12.31 6.42 22.68
C THR A 157 10.88 6.92 22.87
N ILE A 158 9.91 6.32 22.19
CA ILE A 158 8.50 6.80 22.10
C ILE A 158 7.80 6.83 23.46
N GLU A 159 8.24 6.00 24.41
CA GLU A 159 7.65 5.89 25.74
C GLU A 159 7.72 7.20 26.56
N ALA A 160 8.64 8.12 26.20
CA ALA A 160 8.76 9.43 26.84
C ALA A 160 7.61 10.41 26.51
N VAL A 161 6.69 10.05 25.61
CA VAL A 161 5.55 10.90 25.24
C VAL A 161 4.21 10.26 25.64
N PRO A 162 3.11 11.05 25.81
CA PRO A 162 1.80 10.51 26.16
C PRO A 162 1.30 9.46 25.14
N GLU A 163 0.61 8.44 25.60
CA GLU A 163 0.15 7.27 24.82
C GLU A 163 -0.60 7.67 23.54
N LYS A 164 -1.52 8.62 23.60
CA LYS A 164 -2.24 9.14 22.42
C LYS A 164 -1.27 9.65 21.33
N LYS A 165 -0.16 10.27 21.74
CA LYS A 165 0.86 10.75 20.82
C LYS A 165 1.73 9.58 20.30
N GLN A 166 2.00 8.57 21.13
CA GLN A 166 2.68 7.35 20.70
C GLN A 166 1.90 6.67 19.58
N GLN A 167 0.62 6.42 19.78
CA GLN A 167 -0.26 5.78 18.80
C GLN A 167 -0.35 6.59 17.50
N ALA A 168 -0.56 7.91 17.58
CA ALA A 168 -0.62 8.77 16.40
C ALA A 168 0.71 8.76 15.61
N THR A 169 1.86 8.77 16.29
CA THR A 169 3.17 8.71 15.64
C THR A 169 3.42 7.34 14.99
N ALA A 170 3.04 6.25 15.69
CA ALA A 170 3.18 4.90 15.16
C ALA A 170 2.28 4.69 13.92
N GLN A 171 1.03 5.17 13.96
CA GLN A 171 0.11 5.07 12.83
C GLN A 171 0.65 5.85 11.62
N GLU A 172 1.04 7.11 11.80
CA GLU A 172 1.68 7.90 10.73
C GLU A 172 2.89 7.19 10.10
N THR A 173 3.67 6.53 10.95
CA THR A 173 4.87 5.82 10.51
C THR A 173 4.51 4.61 9.63
N LEU A 174 3.47 3.86 10.00
CA LEU A 174 2.97 2.73 9.22
C LEU A 174 2.27 3.16 7.92
N ASP A 175 1.57 4.28 7.95
CA ASP A 175 0.77 4.74 6.80
C ASP A 175 1.65 5.37 5.71
N PHE A 176 2.76 5.99 6.07
CA PHE A 176 3.60 6.72 5.12
C PHE A 176 5.05 6.21 5.06
N TYR A 177 5.80 6.24 6.16
CA TYR A 177 7.26 6.01 6.11
C TYR A 177 7.63 4.57 5.78
N VAL A 178 6.93 3.60 6.37
CA VAL A 178 7.20 2.18 6.11
C VAL A 178 6.89 1.79 4.66
N PRO A 179 5.72 2.12 4.06
CA PRO A 179 5.45 1.83 2.65
C PRO A 179 6.40 2.55 1.70
N PHE A 180 6.78 3.80 2.00
CA PHE A 180 7.73 4.57 1.20
C PHE A 180 9.12 3.92 1.21
N ALA A 181 9.63 3.54 2.38
CA ALA A 181 10.88 2.82 2.51
C ALA A 181 10.88 1.50 1.71
N ARG A 182 9.78 0.73 1.77
CA ARG A 182 9.64 -0.53 1.02
C ARG A 182 9.59 -0.32 -0.49
N THR A 183 8.93 0.72 -0.96
CA THR A 183 8.87 1.08 -2.39
C THR A 183 10.28 1.33 -2.95
N LEU A 184 11.18 1.88 -2.15
CA LEU A 184 12.58 2.14 -2.50
C LEU A 184 13.54 1.02 -2.09
N GLY A 185 13.04 -0.09 -1.55
CA GLY A 185 13.82 -1.29 -1.22
C GLY A 185 14.58 -1.24 0.11
N LEU A 186 14.30 -0.26 0.99
CA LEU A 186 14.92 -0.11 2.32
C LEU A 186 14.25 -1.02 3.35
N ASN A 187 14.23 -2.33 3.10
CA ASN A 187 13.38 -3.26 3.83
C ASN A 187 13.82 -3.53 5.26
N ASP A 188 15.12 -3.67 5.52
CA ASP A 188 15.60 -3.93 6.89
C ASP A 188 15.18 -2.78 7.82
N LEU A 189 15.37 -1.53 7.38
CA LEU A 189 15.00 -0.35 8.16
C LEU A 189 13.49 -0.25 8.35
N ALA A 190 12.72 -0.54 7.30
CA ALA A 190 11.26 -0.60 7.35
C ALA A 190 10.78 -1.66 8.36
N ASP A 191 11.40 -2.84 8.39
CA ASP A 191 11.06 -3.93 9.30
C ASP A 191 11.30 -3.55 10.77
N TYR A 192 12.45 -2.94 11.08
CA TYR A 192 12.73 -2.46 12.44
C TYR A 192 11.71 -1.42 12.91
N ILE A 193 11.42 -0.43 12.08
CA ILE A 193 10.43 0.61 12.40
C ILE A 193 9.04 0.00 12.60
N GLU A 194 8.64 -0.93 11.74
CA GLU A 194 7.30 -1.55 11.78
C GLU A 194 7.06 -2.33 13.07
N ILE A 195 8.06 -3.09 13.56
CA ILE A 195 7.97 -3.81 14.85
C ILE A 195 7.69 -2.83 16.00
N LEU A 196 8.42 -1.72 16.04
CA LEU A 196 8.24 -0.70 17.09
C LEU A 196 6.87 -0.04 17.02
N CYS A 197 6.34 0.16 15.81
CA CYS A 197 4.99 0.68 15.62
C CYS A 197 3.93 -0.27 16.16
N TYR A 198 4.03 -1.57 15.89
CA TYR A 198 3.09 -2.57 16.44
C TYR A 198 3.12 -2.59 17.97
N ARG A 199 4.31 -2.47 18.58
CA ARG A 199 4.45 -2.36 20.04
C ARG A 199 3.70 -1.15 20.60
N SER A 200 3.76 -0.01 19.94
CA SER A 200 3.13 1.22 20.40
C SER A 200 1.61 1.25 20.14
N LEU A 201 1.13 0.61 19.05
CA LEU A 201 -0.29 0.60 18.69
C LEU A 201 -1.10 -0.39 19.49
N ASN A 202 -0.53 -1.54 19.83
CA ASN A 202 -1.24 -2.60 20.56
C ASN A 202 -0.27 -3.40 21.45
N ALA A 203 0.21 -2.76 22.53
CA ALA A 203 1.12 -3.36 23.48
C ALA A 203 0.60 -4.71 24.08
N PRO A 204 -0.69 -4.85 24.45
CA PRO A 204 -1.19 -6.12 24.95
C PRO A 204 -1.05 -7.27 23.94
N MET A 205 -1.36 -7.01 22.69
CA MET A 205 -1.27 -8.00 21.63
C MET A 205 0.20 -8.31 21.27
N TYR A 206 1.05 -7.29 21.27
CA TYR A 206 2.49 -7.45 21.11
C TYR A 206 3.08 -8.32 22.21
N ASN A 207 2.76 -8.04 23.48
CA ASN A 207 3.23 -8.78 24.63
C ASN A 207 2.71 -10.22 24.60
N LYS A 208 1.44 -10.45 24.28
CA LYS A 208 0.84 -11.79 24.14
C LYS A 208 1.60 -12.66 23.11
N LEU A 209 1.98 -12.10 21.96
CA LEU A 209 2.78 -12.83 20.98
C LEU A 209 4.21 -13.06 21.50
N SER A 210 4.81 -12.03 22.09
CA SER A 210 6.16 -12.12 22.67
C SER A 210 6.24 -13.16 23.78
N ASP A 211 5.27 -13.19 24.71
CA ASP A 211 5.19 -14.17 25.80
C ASP A 211 5.04 -15.60 25.27
N LYS A 212 4.20 -15.80 24.26
CA LYS A 212 4.04 -17.11 23.64
C LYS A 212 5.31 -17.55 22.89
N LEU A 213 5.99 -16.64 22.20
CA LEU A 213 7.29 -16.94 21.60
C LEU A 213 8.33 -17.28 22.65
N MET A 214 8.31 -16.64 23.84
CA MET A 214 9.19 -16.98 24.97
C MET A 214 8.83 -18.32 25.60
N GLN A 215 7.55 -18.61 25.84
CA GLN A 215 7.08 -19.88 26.43
C GLN A 215 7.49 -21.09 25.58
N HIS A 216 7.50 -20.95 24.26
CA HIS A 216 7.96 -21.98 23.34
C HIS A 216 9.44 -21.83 22.95
N GLY A 217 10.16 -20.86 23.56
CA GLY A 217 11.49 -20.43 23.16
C GLY A 217 12.52 -21.55 23.05
N LEU A 218 12.67 -22.38 24.07
CA LEU A 218 13.66 -23.49 24.08
C LEU A 218 13.37 -24.52 22.98
N GLY A 219 12.12 -24.97 22.86
CA GLY A 219 11.72 -25.92 21.81
C GLY A 219 11.87 -25.35 20.40
N ARG A 220 11.47 -24.08 20.22
CA ARG A 220 11.60 -23.38 18.95
C ARG A 220 13.07 -23.18 18.54
N THR A 221 13.93 -22.77 19.49
CA THR A 221 15.36 -22.58 19.25
C THR A 221 16.03 -23.89 18.88
N PHE A 222 15.75 -24.98 19.59
CA PHE A 222 16.28 -26.30 19.25
C PHE A 222 15.88 -26.75 17.85
N GLN A 223 14.61 -26.60 17.48
CA GLN A 223 14.12 -26.95 16.15
C GLN A 223 14.74 -26.04 15.06
N GLN A 224 14.89 -24.76 15.33
CA GLN A 224 15.55 -23.81 14.43
C GLN A 224 17.01 -24.20 14.17
N GLU A 225 17.76 -24.57 15.21
CA GLU A 225 19.14 -25.06 15.09
C GLU A 225 19.22 -26.37 14.30
N ALA A 226 18.28 -27.29 14.52
CA ALA A 226 18.23 -28.55 13.77
C ALA A 226 18.00 -28.29 12.27
N ILE A 227 17.09 -27.37 11.90
CA ILE A 227 16.84 -27.00 10.51
C ILE A 227 18.06 -26.26 9.94
N HIS A 228 18.66 -25.33 10.68
CA HIS A 228 19.87 -24.61 10.28
C HIS A 228 21.00 -25.59 9.94
N ASN A 229 21.29 -26.56 10.82
CA ASN A 229 22.30 -27.57 10.60
C ASN A 229 21.99 -28.44 9.39
N TYR A 230 20.73 -28.84 9.21
CA TYR A 230 20.29 -29.57 8.04
C TYR A 230 20.54 -28.75 6.74
N LEU A 231 20.23 -27.46 6.71
CA LEU A 231 20.48 -26.60 5.56
C LEU A 231 21.97 -26.48 5.23
N ASN A 232 22.84 -26.41 6.22
CA ASN A 232 24.31 -26.45 6.01
C ASN A 232 24.77 -27.77 5.42
N ILE A 233 24.20 -28.91 5.85
CA ILE A 233 24.48 -30.22 5.26
C ILE A 233 24.04 -30.25 3.78
N VAL A 234 22.90 -29.63 3.45
CA VAL A 234 22.44 -29.54 2.04
C VAL A 234 23.42 -28.75 1.20
N LEU A 235 23.91 -27.59 1.66
CA LEU A 235 24.93 -26.80 0.95
C LEU A 235 26.19 -27.63 0.70
N SER A 236 26.70 -28.30 1.72
CA SER A 236 27.90 -29.16 1.62
C SER A 236 27.69 -30.33 0.64
N ARG A 237 26.52 -30.99 0.68
CA ARG A 237 26.18 -32.12 -0.21
C ARG A 237 26.10 -31.72 -1.68
N LEU A 238 25.64 -30.50 -1.96
CA LEU A 238 25.52 -29.96 -3.30
C LEU A 238 26.83 -29.31 -3.79
N ASP A 239 27.87 -29.28 -2.97
CA ASP A 239 29.16 -28.58 -3.26
C ASP A 239 28.93 -27.08 -3.60
N VAL A 240 27.98 -26.44 -2.92
CA VAL A 240 27.65 -25.05 -3.16
C VAL A 240 28.31 -24.17 -2.11
N LYS A 241 28.99 -23.10 -2.60
CA LYS A 241 29.60 -22.10 -1.73
C LYS A 241 28.56 -21.08 -1.26
N GLY A 242 28.31 -21.09 0.03
CA GLY A 242 27.33 -20.19 0.63
C GLY A 242 27.26 -20.41 2.16
N TYR A 243 26.33 -19.71 2.77
CA TYR A 243 26.05 -19.87 4.20
C TYR A 243 24.54 -19.75 4.49
N VAL A 244 24.15 -20.34 5.60
CA VAL A 244 22.79 -20.22 6.14
C VAL A 244 22.73 -19.03 7.10
N LYS A 245 21.72 -18.21 6.98
CA LYS A 245 21.42 -17.11 7.90
C LYS A 245 20.00 -17.30 8.45
N ASP A 246 19.88 -17.30 9.77
CA ASP A 246 18.58 -17.25 10.42
C ASP A 246 17.93 -15.88 10.20
N VAL A 247 16.66 -15.88 9.90
CA VAL A 247 15.89 -14.66 9.70
C VAL A 247 15.12 -14.34 10.97
N ASP A 248 15.23 -13.13 11.44
CA ASP A 248 14.30 -12.60 12.43
C ASP A 248 12.93 -12.43 11.78
N ASN A 249 12.10 -13.42 11.94
CA ASN A 249 10.77 -13.45 11.32
C ASN A 249 9.68 -12.76 12.16
N ARG A 250 10.04 -12.04 13.23
CA ARG A 250 9.07 -11.37 14.12
C ARG A 250 8.14 -10.45 13.34
N VAL A 251 8.64 -9.63 12.41
CA VAL A 251 7.79 -8.77 11.57
C VAL A 251 6.75 -9.60 10.80
N THR A 252 7.19 -10.68 10.16
CA THR A 252 6.30 -11.59 9.41
C THR A 252 5.28 -12.23 10.33
N LEU A 253 5.70 -12.67 11.52
CA LEU A 253 4.82 -13.26 12.53
C LEU A 253 3.83 -12.23 13.06
N PHE A 254 4.23 -10.98 13.34
CA PHE A 254 3.33 -9.92 13.75
C PHE A 254 2.32 -9.61 12.67
N ARG A 255 2.75 -9.41 11.41
CA ARG A 255 1.82 -9.18 10.29
C ARG A 255 0.81 -10.31 10.13
N GLN A 256 1.25 -11.55 10.20
CA GLN A 256 0.37 -12.71 10.10
C GLN A 256 -0.55 -12.84 11.30
N PHE A 257 -0.05 -12.57 12.50
CA PHE A 257 -0.81 -12.58 13.73
C PHE A 257 -1.95 -11.55 13.70
N PHE A 258 -1.65 -10.32 13.27
CA PHE A 258 -2.66 -9.29 13.08
C PHE A 258 -3.62 -9.64 11.94
N LYS A 259 -3.11 -10.17 10.82
CA LYS A 259 -3.93 -10.61 9.68
C LYS A 259 -4.82 -11.81 10.01
N ASN A 260 -4.33 -12.77 10.80
CA ASN A 260 -5.03 -13.97 11.22
C ASN A 260 -5.76 -13.80 12.56
N ARG A 261 -5.93 -12.55 13.01
CA ARG A 261 -6.82 -12.18 14.13
C ARG A 261 -6.42 -12.77 15.48
N GLY A 262 -5.13 -12.88 15.72
CA GLY A 262 -4.60 -13.31 17.01
C GLY A 262 -4.52 -14.82 17.21
N GLU A 263 -4.75 -15.63 16.19
CA GLU A 263 -4.45 -17.06 16.24
C GLU A 263 -2.96 -17.33 16.02
N ILE A 264 -2.34 -18.00 16.98
CA ILE A 264 -0.90 -18.20 17.05
C ILE A 264 -0.49 -19.63 16.74
N THR A 265 -1.38 -20.61 16.94
CA THR A 265 -1.04 -22.04 16.98
C THR A 265 -0.24 -22.48 15.75
N ASP A 266 -0.62 -22.06 14.56
CA ASP A 266 0.11 -22.42 13.34
C ASP A 266 1.36 -21.55 13.09
N LEU A 267 1.40 -20.34 13.68
CA LEU A 267 2.50 -19.39 13.46
C LEU A 267 3.77 -19.75 14.26
N LEU A 268 3.61 -20.44 15.39
CA LEU A 268 4.73 -20.86 16.24
C LEU A 268 5.67 -21.84 15.53
N TRP A 269 5.17 -22.57 14.56
CA TRP A 269 5.89 -23.59 13.80
C TRP A 269 6.35 -23.08 12.42
N HIS A 270 6.37 -21.75 12.21
CA HIS A 270 6.92 -21.13 11.02
C HIS A 270 8.36 -20.72 11.23
N TYR A 271 9.25 -21.25 10.40
CA TYR A 271 10.68 -20.95 10.40
C TYR A 271 11.07 -20.32 9.06
N GLU A 272 11.91 -19.32 9.11
CA GLU A 272 12.41 -18.64 7.92
C GLU A 272 13.94 -18.60 7.93
N PHE A 273 14.56 -19.00 6.83
CA PHE A 273 16.01 -19.04 6.64
C PHE A 273 16.39 -18.37 5.34
N MET A 274 17.55 -17.72 5.32
CA MET A 274 18.20 -17.28 4.10
C MET A 274 19.37 -18.19 3.77
N LEU A 275 19.41 -18.67 2.53
CA LEU A 275 20.58 -19.34 1.95
C LEU A 275 21.28 -18.34 1.04
N VAL A 276 22.46 -17.86 1.46
CA VAL A 276 23.19 -16.79 0.78
C VAL A 276 24.34 -17.39 -0.02
N MET A 277 24.23 -17.31 -1.34
CA MET A 277 25.17 -17.92 -2.30
C MET A 277 26.12 -16.88 -2.90
N ASP A 278 27.17 -17.37 -3.55
CA ASP A 278 28.08 -16.53 -4.34
C ASP A 278 27.52 -16.31 -5.76
N LYS A 279 26.85 -17.30 -6.35
CA LYS A 279 26.40 -17.32 -7.76
C LYS A 279 24.90 -17.58 -7.89
N VAL A 280 24.33 -17.08 -8.97
CA VAL A 280 22.89 -17.28 -9.28
C VAL A 280 22.59 -18.74 -9.65
N GLU A 281 23.52 -19.40 -10.34
CA GLU A 281 23.38 -20.80 -10.73
C GLU A 281 23.23 -21.73 -9.52
N ASP A 282 23.93 -21.42 -8.43
CA ASP A 282 23.84 -22.15 -7.15
C ASP A 282 22.44 -22.02 -6.55
N CYS A 283 21.79 -20.87 -6.70
CA CYS A 283 20.41 -20.67 -6.26
C CYS A 283 19.45 -21.62 -6.98
N ASP A 284 19.58 -21.76 -8.29
CA ASP A 284 18.77 -22.70 -9.10
C ASP A 284 19.02 -24.16 -8.72
N GLN A 285 20.27 -24.53 -8.42
CA GLN A 285 20.63 -25.88 -8.01
C GLN A 285 20.00 -26.27 -6.68
N ILE A 286 20.06 -25.36 -5.71
CA ILE A 286 19.44 -25.57 -4.38
C ILE A 286 17.91 -25.64 -4.51
N ALA A 287 17.31 -24.75 -5.30
CA ALA A 287 15.87 -24.77 -5.53
C ALA A 287 15.40 -26.09 -6.11
N LYS A 288 16.08 -26.59 -7.14
CA LYS A 288 15.78 -27.91 -7.74
C LYS A 288 15.87 -29.05 -6.73
N TYR A 289 16.88 -29.01 -5.82
CA TYR A 289 17.01 -30.01 -4.77
C TYR A 289 15.77 -30.04 -3.87
N PHE A 290 15.32 -28.87 -3.37
CA PHE A 290 14.15 -28.79 -2.49
C PHE A 290 12.87 -29.20 -3.21
N ILE A 291 12.65 -28.70 -4.42
CA ILE A 291 11.49 -29.04 -5.25
C ILE A 291 11.36 -30.54 -5.44
N ASN A 292 12.47 -31.20 -5.84
CA ASN A 292 12.47 -32.64 -6.08
C ASN A 292 12.32 -33.46 -4.80
N LYS A 293 12.98 -33.03 -3.71
CA LYS A 293 12.96 -33.78 -2.44
C LYS A 293 11.59 -33.74 -1.75
N TYR A 294 10.96 -32.56 -1.73
CA TYR A 294 9.71 -32.34 -1.02
C TYR A 294 8.49 -32.29 -1.94
N GLN A 295 8.67 -32.52 -3.24
CA GLN A 295 7.62 -32.46 -4.28
C GLN A 295 6.78 -31.18 -4.18
N ILE A 296 7.47 -30.05 -4.11
CA ILE A 296 6.87 -28.73 -3.78
C ILE A 296 6.00 -28.29 -4.97
N ALA A 297 4.76 -27.92 -4.66
CA ALA A 297 3.80 -27.40 -5.63
C ALA A 297 4.26 -26.02 -6.18
N PRO A 298 4.01 -25.72 -7.45
CA PRO A 298 4.46 -24.46 -8.08
C PRO A 298 3.99 -23.20 -7.36
N GLU A 299 2.81 -23.22 -6.75
CA GLU A 299 2.26 -22.12 -5.96
C GLU A 299 3.03 -21.81 -4.67
N CYS A 300 3.85 -22.74 -4.22
CA CYS A 300 4.73 -22.58 -3.05
C CYS A 300 6.13 -22.08 -3.41
N ILE A 301 6.37 -21.74 -4.68
CA ILE A 301 7.63 -21.27 -5.22
C ILE A 301 7.45 -19.87 -5.77
N GLU A 302 8.27 -18.91 -5.32
CA GLU A 302 8.28 -17.55 -5.82
C GLU A 302 9.66 -17.23 -6.39
N ASP A 303 9.79 -17.17 -7.72
CA ASP A 303 11.03 -16.77 -8.40
C ASP A 303 11.03 -15.27 -8.70
N ASN A 304 11.65 -14.49 -7.82
CA ASN A 304 11.88 -13.07 -8.01
C ASN A 304 13.33 -12.76 -8.44
N ILE A 305 14.17 -13.78 -8.70
CA ILE A 305 15.53 -13.56 -9.24
C ILE A 305 15.42 -13.03 -10.67
N ARG A 306 14.52 -13.64 -11.46
CA ARG A 306 14.28 -13.26 -12.84
C ARG A 306 13.35 -12.06 -12.97
N HIS A 307 12.48 -11.87 -12.00
CA HIS A 307 11.45 -10.81 -11.97
C HIS A 307 11.45 -10.11 -10.61
N PRO A 308 12.40 -9.17 -10.37
CA PRO A 308 12.50 -8.47 -9.09
C PRO A 308 11.19 -7.84 -8.67
N ARG A 309 10.90 -7.87 -7.36
CA ARG A 309 9.77 -7.16 -6.75
C ARG A 309 10.05 -5.66 -6.65
N ALA A 310 9.01 -4.88 -6.30
CA ALA A 310 9.16 -3.47 -5.94
C ALA A 310 10.34 -3.25 -5.00
N GLY A 311 11.06 -2.14 -5.18
CA GLY A 311 12.32 -1.88 -4.48
C GLY A 311 13.51 -2.70 -4.97
N GLY A 312 13.39 -3.43 -6.10
CA GLY A 312 14.49 -4.17 -6.73
C GLY A 312 14.86 -5.49 -6.04
N ASN A 313 14.03 -5.99 -5.15
CA ASN A 313 14.30 -7.21 -4.37
C ASN A 313 14.30 -8.46 -5.24
N GLN A 314 15.38 -9.22 -5.17
CA GLN A 314 15.57 -10.48 -5.87
C GLN A 314 15.79 -11.62 -4.88
N SER A 315 15.02 -12.69 -5.01
CA SER A 315 15.19 -13.94 -4.28
C SER A 315 14.39 -15.05 -4.95
N LEU A 316 14.77 -16.29 -4.70
CA LEU A 316 13.96 -17.46 -4.97
C LEU A 316 13.46 -17.98 -3.62
N THR A 317 12.15 -17.93 -3.39
CA THR A 317 11.53 -18.32 -2.11
C THR A 317 10.78 -19.61 -2.28
N ILE A 318 11.04 -20.56 -1.39
CA ILE A 318 10.37 -21.85 -1.34
C ILE A 318 9.75 -22.02 0.04
N THR A 319 8.46 -22.37 0.05
CA THR A 319 7.75 -22.68 1.30
C THR A 319 7.28 -24.13 1.25
N TYR A 320 7.63 -24.92 2.26
CA TYR A 320 7.23 -26.32 2.35
C TYR A 320 6.90 -26.73 3.78
N LYS A 321 6.12 -27.79 3.93
CA LYS A 321 5.80 -28.40 5.21
C LYS A 321 6.69 -29.59 5.48
N ASN A 322 7.17 -29.70 6.71
CA ASN A 322 7.89 -30.85 7.23
C ASN A 322 7.26 -31.27 8.58
N GLY A 323 6.32 -32.21 8.54
CA GLY A 323 5.45 -32.53 9.67
C GLY A 323 4.53 -31.35 10.02
N HIS A 324 4.64 -30.83 11.24
CA HIS A 324 3.90 -29.65 11.70
C HIS A 324 4.58 -28.32 11.33
N ASP A 325 5.87 -28.37 10.95
CA ASP A 325 6.65 -27.18 10.66
C ASP A 325 6.37 -26.65 9.26
N THR A 326 6.20 -25.35 9.14
CA THR A 326 6.23 -24.63 7.86
C THR A 326 7.59 -23.96 7.74
N ILE A 327 8.37 -24.37 6.76
CA ILE A 327 9.72 -23.87 6.52
C ILE A 327 9.72 -23.04 5.27
N LYS A 328 10.14 -21.78 5.42
CA LYS A 328 10.34 -20.85 4.32
C LYS A 328 11.83 -20.65 4.12
N VAL A 329 12.31 -21.00 2.95
CA VAL A 329 13.71 -20.84 2.55
C VAL A 329 13.81 -19.77 1.46
N VAL A 330 14.53 -18.70 1.77
CA VAL A 330 14.81 -17.60 0.85
C VAL A 330 16.23 -17.79 0.30
N ILE A 331 16.34 -18.07 -0.97
CA ILE A 331 17.61 -18.36 -1.67
C ILE A 331 18.00 -17.14 -2.48
N LEU A 332 19.20 -16.62 -2.26
CA LEU A 332 19.66 -15.38 -2.91
C LEU A 332 21.19 -15.29 -2.89
N THR A 333 21.75 -14.39 -3.69
CA THR A 333 23.18 -14.12 -3.67
C THR A 333 23.55 -13.00 -2.69
N LYS A 334 24.85 -12.86 -2.37
CA LYS A 334 25.38 -11.77 -1.53
C LYS A 334 24.99 -10.37 -2.07
N THR A 335 25.02 -10.21 -3.40
CA THR A 335 24.63 -8.94 -4.03
C THR A 335 23.12 -8.69 -3.86
N MET A 336 22.28 -9.71 -4.09
CA MET A 336 20.82 -9.62 -3.88
C MET A 336 20.48 -9.31 -2.43
N LEU A 337 21.21 -9.91 -1.46
CA LEU A 337 21.04 -9.59 -0.03
C LEU A 337 21.34 -8.12 0.26
N LYS A 338 22.42 -7.58 -0.29
CA LYS A 338 22.74 -6.14 -0.16
C LYS A 338 21.64 -5.27 -0.78
N THR A 339 21.15 -5.63 -1.98
CA THR A 339 20.05 -4.90 -2.63
C THR A 339 18.77 -4.93 -1.79
N THR A 340 18.44 -6.05 -1.16
CA THR A 340 17.28 -6.18 -0.26
C THR A 340 17.39 -5.27 0.98
N ARG A 341 18.60 -5.03 1.46
CA ARG A 341 18.86 -4.18 2.64
C ARG A 341 18.91 -2.70 2.30
N LEU A 342 19.61 -2.35 1.23
CA LEU A 342 19.99 -0.99 0.87
C LEU A 342 19.15 -0.39 -0.26
N GLY A 343 18.40 -1.23 -1.03
CA GLY A 343 17.50 -0.78 -2.08
C GLY A 343 18.12 0.23 -3.04
N ILE A 344 17.52 1.41 -3.09
CA ILE A 344 17.94 2.52 -3.95
C ILE A 344 19.40 2.98 -3.70
N LEU A 345 19.91 2.81 -2.48
CA LEU A 345 21.28 3.21 -2.13
C LEU A 345 22.36 2.33 -2.76
N MET A 346 21.98 1.17 -3.32
CA MET A 346 22.93 0.35 -4.08
C MET A 346 23.38 1.02 -5.36
N GLY A 347 22.61 1.95 -5.94
CA GLY A 347 22.95 2.61 -7.19
C GLY A 347 23.36 1.63 -8.27
N GLU A 348 24.51 1.87 -8.91
CA GLU A 348 25.07 1.01 -9.97
C GLU A 348 25.55 -0.37 -9.47
N ALA A 349 25.75 -0.55 -8.16
CA ALA A 349 26.15 -1.84 -7.59
C ALA A 349 24.99 -2.85 -7.52
N ALA A 350 23.74 -2.43 -7.72
CA ALA A 350 22.59 -3.34 -7.85
C ALA A 350 22.63 -4.04 -9.22
N SER A 351 21.97 -5.20 -9.31
CA SER A 351 21.81 -5.88 -10.60
C SER A 351 21.06 -5.01 -11.62
N PRO A 352 21.32 -5.11 -12.94
CA PRO A 352 20.60 -4.32 -13.94
C PRO A 352 19.07 -4.46 -13.85
N ARG A 353 18.58 -5.65 -13.48
CA ARG A 353 17.14 -5.89 -13.29
C ARG A 353 16.59 -5.17 -12.06
N SER A 354 17.32 -5.20 -10.95
CA SER A 354 16.95 -4.46 -9.73
C SER A 354 16.95 -2.95 -9.98
N GLN A 355 17.98 -2.45 -10.66
CA GLN A 355 18.06 -1.04 -11.06
C GLN A 355 16.84 -0.62 -11.89
N SER A 356 16.49 -1.44 -12.92
CA SER A 356 15.32 -1.15 -13.77
C SER A 356 14.02 -1.04 -12.97
N VAL A 357 13.81 -1.91 -11.97
CA VAL A 357 12.63 -1.88 -11.10
C VAL A 357 12.63 -0.66 -10.17
N ILE A 358 13.76 -0.36 -9.54
CA ILE A 358 13.90 0.82 -8.67
C ILE A 358 13.64 2.10 -9.49
N GLN A 359 14.20 2.19 -10.70
CA GLN A 359 13.96 3.32 -11.60
C GLN A 359 12.49 3.42 -12.06
N ALA A 360 11.80 2.28 -12.21
CA ALA A 360 10.37 2.29 -12.51
C ALA A 360 9.56 2.91 -11.36
N SER A 361 9.86 2.53 -10.11
CA SER A 361 9.20 3.10 -8.94
C SER A 361 9.46 4.62 -8.81
N LEU A 362 10.70 5.04 -9.04
CA LEU A 362 11.07 6.47 -9.04
C LEU A 362 10.32 7.26 -10.11
N ARG A 363 10.30 6.75 -11.37
CA ARG A 363 9.57 7.41 -12.46
C ARG A 363 8.08 7.58 -12.14
N ASN A 364 7.47 6.58 -11.52
CA ASN A 364 6.06 6.68 -11.15
C ASN A 364 5.82 7.73 -10.07
N LEU A 365 6.69 7.81 -9.06
CA LEU A 365 6.63 8.88 -8.04
C LEU A 365 6.83 10.25 -8.67
N GLN A 366 7.81 10.40 -9.57
CA GLN A 366 8.06 11.65 -10.30
C GLN A 366 6.85 12.07 -11.15
N ASN A 367 6.23 11.13 -11.88
CA ASN A 367 5.03 11.41 -12.68
C ASN A 367 3.85 11.85 -11.81
N LEU A 368 3.65 11.21 -10.64
CA LEU A 368 2.59 11.60 -9.71
C LEU A 368 2.79 13.03 -9.17
N ILE A 369 4.03 13.45 -8.97
CA ILE A 369 4.36 14.82 -8.54
C ILE A 369 4.14 15.79 -9.69
N ALA A 370 4.74 15.54 -10.85
CA ALA A 370 4.66 16.43 -12.02
C ALA A 370 3.22 16.65 -12.51
N ASP A 371 2.37 15.62 -12.47
CA ASP A 371 0.96 15.72 -12.85
C ASP A 371 0.14 16.65 -11.93
N ASN A 372 0.70 17.07 -10.77
CA ASN A 372 -0.01 17.89 -9.78
C ASN A 372 0.80 19.14 -9.34
N GLU A 373 1.95 19.42 -9.96
CA GLU A 373 2.85 20.51 -9.56
C GLU A 373 2.21 21.89 -9.76
N SER A 374 1.47 22.09 -10.86
CA SER A 374 0.74 23.33 -11.13
C SER A 374 -0.34 23.64 -10.09
N ASP A 375 -0.95 22.61 -9.51
CA ASP A 375 -2.04 22.77 -8.55
C ASP A 375 -1.48 23.23 -7.17
N ILE A 376 -0.27 22.80 -6.81
CA ILE A 376 0.37 23.12 -5.51
C ILE A 376 0.93 24.53 -5.46
N GLU A 377 1.44 25.05 -6.58
CA GLU A 377 1.94 26.42 -6.68
C GLU A 377 0.83 27.46 -6.49
N GLU A 378 -0.41 27.12 -6.87
CA GLU A 378 -1.56 28.03 -6.76
C GLU A 378 -2.19 28.00 -5.37
N GLN A 379 -2.22 26.85 -4.67
CA GLN A 379 -2.80 26.74 -3.30
C GLN A 379 -2.11 25.66 -2.44
N PRO A 380 -1.59 26.01 -1.25
CA PRO A 380 -0.98 25.04 -0.32
C PRO A 380 -1.93 23.92 0.17
N SER A 381 -3.25 24.13 0.09
CA SER A 381 -4.27 23.10 0.39
C SER A 381 -4.18 21.89 -0.55
N ASP A 382 -3.65 22.09 -1.75
CA ASP A 382 -3.59 21.02 -2.77
C ASP A 382 -2.48 20.03 -2.50
N ALA A 383 -1.49 20.39 -1.68
CA ALA A 383 -0.50 19.46 -1.14
C ALA A 383 -1.16 18.28 -0.39
N VAL A 384 -2.29 18.48 0.28
CA VAL A 384 -3.04 17.41 0.96
C VAL A 384 -3.54 16.38 -0.07
N THR A 385 -4.16 16.86 -1.15
CA THR A 385 -4.69 15.99 -2.21
C THR A 385 -3.58 15.19 -2.90
N VAL A 386 -2.41 15.80 -3.11
CA VAL A 386 -1.26 15.11 -3.73
C VAL A 386 -0.68 14.07 -2.81
N VAL A 387 -0.54 14.38 -1.52
CA VAL A 387 -0.03 13.44 -0.52
C VAL A 387 -1.00 12.27 -0.32
N ASP A 388 -2.31 12.49 -0.32
CA ASP A 388 -3.29 11.41 -0.26
C ASP A 388 -3.14 10.47 -1.48
N LYS A 389 -2.99 11.00 -2.68
CA LYS A 389 -2.70 10.20 -3.89
C LYS A 389 -1.38 9.42 -3.79
N LEU A 390 -0.35 10.02 -3.18
CA LEU A 390 0.93 9.36 -2.96
C LEU A 390 0.82 8.25 -1.92
N ILE A 391 0.07 8.47 -0.85
CA ILE A 391 -0.22 7.44 0.16
C ILE A 391 -0.99 6.28 -0.47
N ASP A 392 -2.05 6.56 -1.24
CA ASP A 392 -2.78 5.55 -1.98
C ASP A 392 -1.86 4.75 -2.90
N TYR A 393 -1.00 5.43 -3.66
CA TYR A 393 0.00 4.79 -4.51
C TYR A 393 0.96 3.89 -3.71
N LEU A 394 1.42 4.31 -2.54
CA LEU A 394 2.34 3.53 -1.70
C LEU A 394 1.67 2.26 -1.12
N HIS A 395 0.36 2.30 -0.88
CA HIS A 395 -0.43 1.16 -0.38
C HIS A 395 -1.04 0.29 -1.48
N GLU A 396 -1.02 0.77 -2.72
CA GLU A 396 -1.61 0.06 -3.85
C GLU A 396 -0.86 -1.26 -4.13
N ARG A 397 -1.63 -2.31 -4.44
CA ARG A 397 -1.03 -3.58 -4.90
C ARG A 397 -0.54 -3.42 -6.33
N LYS A 398 0.76 -3.50 -6.53
CA LYS A 398 1.43 -3.26 -7.80
C LYS A 398 1.90 -4.53 -8.46
N ILE A 399 2.00 -4.48 -9.78
CA ILE A 399 2.64 -5.50 -10.62
C ILE A 399 3.82 -4.86 -11.37
N ILE A 400 4.83 -5.67 -11.68
CA ILE A 400 5.98 -5.23 -12.47
C ILE A 400 6.00 -6.04 -13.76
N CYS A 401 5.94 -5.33 -14.88
CA CYS A 401 6.00 -5.89 -16.22
C CYS A 401 7.22 -5.36 -16.97
N TYR A 402 7.69 -6.11 -17.95
CA TYR A 402 8.94 -5.85 -18.66
C TYR A 402 8.71 -5.66 -20.14
N THR A 403 9.47 -4.74 -20.76
CA THR A 403 9.59 -4.68 -22.22
C THR A 403 10.40 -5.86 -22.74
N PRO A 404 10.39 -6.15 -24.06
CA PRO A 404 11.30 -7.13 -24.66
C PRO A 404 12.78 -6.87 -24.38
N ASN A 405 13.18 -5.61 -24.21
CA ASN A 405 14.54 -5.19 -23.90
C ASN A 405 14.90 -5.38 -22.42
N GLY A 406 13.93 -5.67 -21.55
CA GLY A 406 14.13 -5.91 -20.12
C GLY A 406 13.88 -4.69 -19.24
N ASP A 407 13.41 -3.55 -19.78
CA ASP A 407 13.02 -2.39 -18.99
C ASP A 407 11.79 -2.69 -18.15
N ALA A 408 11.87 -2.44 -16.85
CA ALA A 408 10.77 -2.65 -15.93
C ALA A 408 9.80 -1.45 -15.91
N TYR A 409 8.53 -1.77 -15.82
CA TYR A 409 7.44 -0.82 -15.59
C TYR A 409 6.56 -1.33 -14.47
N GLU A 410 6.30 -0.46 -13.51
CA GLU A 410 5.39 -0.72 -12.40
C GLU A 410 3.99 -0.22 -12.75
N LEU A 411 2.97 -1.06 -12.51
CA LEU A 411 1.58 -0.75 -12.78
C LEU A 411 0.69 -1.20 -11.61
N PRO A 412 -0.49 -0.60 -11.42
CA PRO A 412 -1.50 -1.12 -10.52
C PRO A 412 -1.90 -2.57 -10.87
N ARG A 413 -2.25 -3.35 -9.87
CA ARG A 413 -2.81 -4.69 -10.10
C ARG A 413 -4.15 -4.57 -10.83
N GLY A 414 -4.33 -5.36 -11.87
CA GLY A 414 -5.51 -5.28 -12.76
C GLY A 414 -5.23 -4.54 -14.05
N SER A 415 -4.07 -3.90 -14.20
CA SER A 415 -3.66 -3.22 -15.43
C SER A 415 -3.60 -4.18 -16.62
N THR A 416 -3.95 -3.67 -17.78
CA THR A 416 -4.00 -4.40 -19.04
C THR A 416 -2.76 -4.13 -19.92
N ALA A 417 -2.64 -4.86 -21.02
CA ALA A 417 -1.58 -4.61 -22.00
C ALA A 417 -1.66 -3.19 -22.60
N LEU A 418 -2.84 -2.60 -22.70
CA LEU A 418 -3.02 -1.22 -23.14
C LEU A 418 -2.54 -0.22 -22.07
N ASP A 419 -2.80 -0.47 -20.80
CA ASP A 419 -2.24 0.34 -19.70
C ASP A 419 -0.71 0.35 -19.74
N PHE A 420 -0.11 -0.81 -20.02
CA PHE A 420 1.34 -0.92 -20.19
C PHE A 420 1.83 -0.07 -21.38
N ALA A 421 1.10 -0.10 -22.51
CA ALA A 421 1.43 0.71 -23.68
C ALA A 421 1.45 2.21 -23.34
N TYR A 422 0.41 2.70 -22.66
CA TYR A 422 0.32 4.10 -22.21
C TYR A 422 1.36 4.43 -21.13
N THR A 423 1.73 3.48 -20.31
CA THR A 423 2.77 3.68 -19.29
C THR A 423 4.13 3.91 -19.94
N ILE A 424 4.44 3.22 -21.04
CA ILE A 424 5.65 3.49 -21.83
C ILE A 424 5.57 4.89 -22.45
N SER A 425 4.57 5.13 -23.28
CA SER A 425 4.31 6.47 -23.85
C SER A 425 2.89 6.60 -24.41
N THR A 426 2.34 7.82 -24.40
CA THR A 426 1.06 8.13 -25.03
C THR A 426 1.07 7.81 -26.53
N HIS A 427 2.20 7.99 -27.19
CA HIS A 427 2.35 7.69 -28.61
C HIS A 427 2.20 6.18 -28.91
N ILE A 428 2.80 5.31 -28.09
CA ILE A 428 2.64 3.87 -28.22
C ILE A 428 1.22 3.44 -27.88
N GLY A 429 0.64 3.98 -26.80
CA GLY A 429 -0.73 3.71 -26.40
C GLY A 429 -1.75 4.06 -27.48
N ASN A 430 -1.63 5.25 -28.08
CA ASN A 430 -2.55 5.70 -29.12
C ASN A 430 -2.50 4.87 -30.41
N ARG A 431 -1.38 4.21 -30.68
CA ARG A 431 -1.15 3.40 -31.88
C ARG A 431 -1.18 1.89 -31.66
N ALA A 432 -1.55 1.46 -30.46
CA ALA A 432 -1.58 0.05 -30.11
C ALA A 432 -2.65 -0.72 -30.88
N THR A 433 -2.28 -1.85 -31.48
CA THR A 433 -3.17 -2.74 -32.24
C THR A 433 -3.34 -4.11 -31.59
N GLY A 434 -2.34 -4.54 -30.81
CA GLY A 434 -2.29 -5.82 -30.13
C GLY A 434 -1.10 -5.89 -29.20
N ALA A 435 -0.94 -7.03 -28.55
CA ALA A 435 0.19 -7.28 -27.66
C ALA A 435 0.65 -8.74 -27.77
N GLU A 436 1.92 -8.97 -27.45
CA GLU A 436 2.50 -10.30 -27.23
C GLU A 436 2.93 -10.37 -25.76
N ILE A 437 2.40 -11.32 -24.99
CA ILE A 437 2.71 -11.51 -23.57
C ILE A 437 3.46 -12.84 -23.41
N ASN A 438 4.71 -12.79 -22.97
CA ASN A 438 5.58 -13.96 -22.81
C ASN A 438 5.73 -14.80 -24.10
N GLY A 439 5.74 -14.17 -25.27
CA GLY A 439 5.83 -14.85 -26.56
C GLY A 439 4.50 -15.35 -27.15
N VAL A 440 3.37 -15.05 -26.50
CA VAL A 440 2.02 -15.46 -26.96
C VAL A 440 1.19 -14.22 -27.31
N GLU A 441 0.56 -14.23 -28.48
CA GLU A 441 -0.35 -13.17 -28.93
C GLU A 441 -1.51 -12.95 -27.94
N ALA A 442 -1.78 -11.68 -27.61
CA ALA A 442 -2.79 -11.29 -26.62
C ALA A 442 -3.54 -10.03 -27.05
N LYS A 443 -4.77 -9.89 -26.56
CA LYS A 443 -5.58 -8.68 -26.77
C LYS A 443 -5.08 -7.54 -25.88
N LEU A 444 -5.30 -6.29 -26.29
CA LEU A 444 -4.95 -5.10 -25.51
C LEU A 444 -5.61 -5.06 -24.13
N GLY A 445 -6.81 -5.63 -23.96
CA GLY A 445 -7.52 -5.74 -22.69
C GLY A 445 -7.08 -6.92 -21.81
N THR A 446 -6.03 -7.67 -22.18
CA THR A 446 -5.53 -8.77 -21.37
C THR A 446 -4.90 -8.24 -20.08
N ILE A 447 -5.38 -8.70 -18.92
CA ILE A 447 -4.88 -8.33 -17.60
C ILE A 447 -3.46 -8.90 -17.41
N LEU A 448 -2.55 -8.05 -17.00
CA LEU A 448 -1.15 -8.39 -16.77
C LEU A 448 -0.91 -8.92 -15.36
N LYS A 449 0.17 -9.70 -15.22
CA LYS A 449 0.70 -10.22 -13.95
C LYS A 449 2.16 -9.84 -13.79
N THR A 450 2.63 -9.77 -12.53
CA THR A 450 4.06 -9.56 -12.25
C THR A 450 4.91 -10.58 -13.01
N GLY A 451 5.98 -10.09 -13.64
CA GLY A 451 6.91 -10.91 -14.45
C GLY A 451 6.52 -11.03 -15.92
N ASN A 452 5.36 -10.51 -16.35
CA ASN A 452 5.02 -10.56 -17.76
C ASN A 452 6.00 -9.73 -18.60
N ARG A 453 6.46 -10.32 -19.69
CA ARG A 453 7.22 -9.65 -20.74
C ARG A 453 6.26 -9.26 -21.84
N VAL A 454 6.06 -7.97 -22.04
CA VAL A 454 4.99 -7.42 -22.88
C VAL A 454 5.61 -6.66 -24.05
N LYS A 455 5.27 -7.08 -25.28
CA LYS A 455 5.57 -6.38 -26.51
C LYS A 455 4.27 -5.83 -27.07
N ILE A 456 4.24 -4.52 -27.36
CA ILE A 456 3.06 -3.87 -27.92
C ILE A 456 3.24 -3.78 -29.45
N HIS A 457 2.23 -4.23 -30.17
CA HIS A 457 2.16 -4.04 -31.61
C HIS A 457 1.53 -2.69 -31.89
N THR A 458 2.13 -1.93 -32.79
CA THR A 458 1.68 -0.57 -33.16
C THR A 458 1.54 -0.43 -34.66
N ASP A 459 0.53 0.33 -35.09
CA ASP A 459 0.35 0.76 -36.47
C ASP A 459 0.31 2.29 -36.52
N PRO A 460 1.08 2.96 -37.40
CA PRO A 460 1.04 4.39 -37.56
C PRO A 460 -0.37 4.96 -37.83
N ASN A 461 -1.24 4.18 -38.48
CA ASN A 461 -2.60 4.55 -38.85
C ASN A 461 -3.65 4.14 -37.81
N ALA A 462 -3.26 3.39 -36.77
CA ALA A 462 -4.18 3.06 -35.70
C ALA A 462 -4.56 4.30 -34.88
N ILE A 463 -5.80 4.32 -34.45
CA ILE A 463 -6.37 5.38 -33.62
C ILE A 463 -6.97 4.79 -32.34
N PRO A 464 -6.97 5.52 -31.23
CA PRO A 464 -7.63 5.10 -30.01
C PRO A 464 -9.14 4.89 -30.21
N LYS A 465 -9.69 3.93 -29.49
CA LYS A 465 -11.12 3.56 -29.56
C LYS A 465 -11.82 3.88 -28.24
N ALA A 466 -13.04 4.39 -28.29
CA ALA A 466 -13.82 4.74 -27.11
C ALA A 466 -14.05 3.51 -26.18
N GLU A 467 -14.18 2.31 -26.76
CA GLU A 467 -14.33 1.05 -25.99
C GLU A 467 -13.17 0.76 -25.04
N TRP A 468 -11.97 1.29 -25.31
CA TRP A 468 -10.80 1.07 -24.47
C TRP A 468 -10.96 1.63 -23.06
N LEU A 469 -11.81 2.67 -22.91
CA LEU A 469 -12.18 3.21 -21.60
C LEU A 469 -12.83 2.17 -20.67
N GLY A 470 -13.45 1.14 -21.24
CA GLY A 470 -14.14 0.07 -20.50
C GLY A 470 -13.21 -0.95 -19.83
N PHE A 471 -11.91 -0.99 -20.17
CA PHE A 471 -11.00 -1.99 -19.62
C PHE A 471 -9.64 -1.42 -19.16
N VAL A 472 -9.31 -0.16 -19.44
CA VAL A 472 -8.08 0.45 -18.91
C VAL A 472 -8.23 0.72 -17.41
N ALA A 473 -7.20 0.34 -16.65
CA ALA A 473 -7.14 0.50 -15.20
C ALA A 473 -6.43 1.80 -14.79
N THR A 474 -5.39 2.23 -15.54
CA THR A 474 -4.56 3.36 -15.13
C THR A 474 -5.16 4.72 -15.48
N ASN A 475 -4.97 5.70 -14.59
CA ASN A 475 -5.41 7.09 -14.84
C ASN A 475 -4.69 7.70 -16.05
N LYS A 476 -3.41 7.35 -16.28
CA LYS A 476 -2.63 7.83 -17.44
C LYS A 476 -3.27 7.39 -18.75
N ALA A 477 -3.63 6.10 -18.88
CA ALA A 477 -4.30 5.59 -20.07
C ALA A 477 -5.68 6.25 -20.26
N ARG A 478 -6.45 6.33 -19.18
CA ARG A 478 -7.79 6.92 -19.19
C ARG A 478 -7.78 8.40 -19.60
N ARG A 479 -6.87 9.19 -19.02
CA ARG A 479 -6.69 10.61 -19.37
C ARG A 479 -6.31 10.78 -20.83
N ALA A 480 -5.30 10.03 -21.30
CA ALA A 480 -4.86 10.11 -22.70
C ALA A 480 -5.99 9.75 -23.68
N LEU A 481 -6.79 8.74 -23.37
CA LEU A 481 -7.96 8.36 -24.16
C LEU A 481 -9.02 9.48 -24.18
N PHE A 482 -9.33 10.09 -23.05
CA PHE A 482 -10.29 11.20 -22.98
C PHE A 482 -9.81 12.41 -23.74
N GLU A 483 -8.55 12.78 -23.64
CA GLU A 483 -7.99 13.91 -24.38
C GLU A 483 -8.08 13.68 -25.90
N TRP A 484 -7.77 12.47 -26.34
CA TRP A 484 -7.90 12.10 -27.75
C TRP A 484 -9.37 12.16 -28.21
N LEU A 485 -10.30 11.56 -27.45
CA LEU A 485 -11.73 11.54 -27.75
C LEU A 485 -12.35 12.94 -27.77
N LYS A 486 -11.90 13.86 -26.90
CA LYS A 486 -12.34 15.27 -26.93
C LYS A 486 -11.95 15.99 -28.21
N GLY A 487 -10.82 15.61 -28.80
CA GLY A 487 -10.34 16.21 -30.07
C GLY A 487 -11.10 15.79 -31.34
N LEU A 488 -11.97 14.74 -31.24
CA LEU A 488 -12.76 14.26 -32.38
C LEU A 488 -13.85 15.30 -32.79
N ASN A 489 -14.19 15.36 -34.07
CA ASN A 489 -15.32 16.13 -34.54
C ASN A 489 -16.67 15.47 -34.11
N PRO A 490 -17.81 16.17 -34.16
CA PRO A 490 -19.11 15.67 -33.72
C PRO A 490 -19.54 14.35 -34.38
N GLU A 491 -19.35 14.22 -35.67
CA GLU A 491 -19.71 13.00 -36.44
C GLU A 491 -18.85 11.80 -36.01
N GLN A 492 -17.55 12.02 -35.81
CA GLN A 492 -16.65 10.97 -35.31
C GLN A 492 -16.99 10.56 -33.89
N LYS A 493 -17.35 11.51 -32.99
CA LYS A 493 -17.79 11.23 -31.64
C LYS A 493 -19.04 10.36 -31.62
N GLU A 494 -20.02 10.67 -32.44
CA GLU A 494 -21.24 9.87 -32.57
C GLU A 494 -20.92 8.46 -33.08
N HIS A 495 -20.13 8.35 -34.15
CA HIS A 495 -19.76 7.08 -34.75
C HIS A 495 -19.03 6.17 -33.77
N GLU A 496 -18.01 6.69 -33.08
CA GLU A 496 -17.25 5.95 -32.07
C GLU A 496 -18.12 5.57 -30.88
N GLY A 497 -18.96 6.47 -30.38
CA GLY A 497 -19.89 6.18 -29.30
C GLY A 497 -20.92 5.13 -29.67
N LYS A 498 -21.48 5.16 -30.87
CA LYS A 498 -22.39 4.15 -31.39
C LYS A 498 -21.71 2.78 -31.47
N THR A 499 -20.49 2.75 -32.03
CA THR A 499 -19.69 1.52 -32.14
C THR A 499 -19.39 0.91 -30.76
N ALA A 500 -19.07 1.74 -29.78
CA ALA A 500 -18.82 1.30 -28.41
C ALA A 500 -20.10 0.71 -27.76
N PHE A 501 -21.24 1.34 -27.98
CA PHE A 501 -22.53 0.85 -27.49
C PHE A 501 -22.96 -0.47 -28.15
N GLU A 502 -22.82 -0.59 -29.48
CA GLU A 502 -23.11 -1.82 -30.23
C GLU A 502 -22.26 -3.00 -29.72
N ARG A 503 -21.00 -2.78 -29.40
CA ARG A 503 -20.14 -3.80 -28.82
C ARG A 503 -20.55 -4.18 -27.39
N ALA A 504 -20.95 -3.22 -26.58
CA ALA A 504 -21.49 -3.48 -25.26
C ALA A 504 -22.79 -4.30 -25.33
N LEU A 505 -23.68 -4.02 -26.28
CA LEU A 505 -24.86 -4.82 -26.55
C LEU A 505 -24.50 -6.28 -26.95
N LYS A 506 -23.51 -6.46 -27.82
CA LYS A 506 -23.03 -7.77 -28.24
C LYS A 506 -22.50 -8.62 -27.09
N THR A 507 -21.93 -8.03 -26.05
CA THR A 507 -21.50 -8.78 -24.84
C THR A 507 -22.69 -9.40 -24.11
N GLN A 508 -23.91 -8.88 -24.33
CA GLN A 508 -25.16 -9.38 -23.78
C GLN A 508 -26.00 -10.10 -24.82
N ASN A 509 -25.42 -10.51 -25.97
CA ASN A 509 -26.10 -11.14 -27.10
C ASN A 509 -27.24 -10.29 -27.66
N LEU A 510 -27.15 -8.97 -27.60
CA LEU A 510 -28.10 -8.02 -28.14
C LEU A 510 -27.48 -7.24 -29.31
N SER A 511 -28.32 -6.68 -30.15
CA SER A 511 -27.96 -5.74 -31.21
C SER A 511 -28.75 -4.43 -31.06
N LEU A 512 -28.38 -3.37 -31.80
CA LEU A 512 -29.15 -2.13 -31.81
C LEU A 512 -30.58 -2.30 -32.30
N ALA A 513 -30.85 -3.33 -33.15
CA ALA A 513 -32.18 -3.63 -33.65
C ALA A 513 -33.08 -4.26 -32.58
N ASP A 514 -32.51 -4.83 -31.52
CA ASP A 514 -33.25 -5.44 -30.42
C ASP A 514 -33.69 -4.40 -29.36
N VAL A 515 -33.22 -3.14 -29.48
CA VAL A 515 -33.59 -2.06 -28.57
C VAL A 515 -34.86 -1.39 -29.10
N SER A 516 -35.99 -1.58 -28.40
CA SER A 516 -37.29 -1.01 -28.78
C SER A 516 -37.30 0.53 -28.65
N ASP A 517 -38.21 1.19 -29.33
CA ASP A 517 -38.35 2.65 -29.24
C ASP A 517 -38.71 3.11 -27.81
N GLU A 518 -39.44 2.29 -27.05
CA GLU A 518 -39.77 2.54 -25.65
C GLU A 518 -38.51 2.48 -24.79
N GLN A 519 -37.63 1.53 -25.03
CA GLN A 519 -36.34 1.42 -24.34
C GLN A 519 -35.40 2.57 -24.70
N TRP A 520 -35.39 3.00 -25.96
CA TRP A 520 -34.66 4.20 -26.36
C TRP A 520 -35.17 5.44 -25.64
N GLN A 521 -36.49 5.60 -25.54
CA GLN A 521 -37.07 6.75 -24.83
C GLN A 521 -36.66 6.73 -23.34
N LEU A 522 -36.72 5.56 -22.69
CA LEU A 522 -36.26 5.41 -21.31
C LEU A 522 -34.79 5.82 -21.12
N LEU A 523 -33.88 5.47 -22.05
CA LEU A 523 -32.49 5.85 -21.98
C LEU A 523 -32.29 7.37 -22.17
N LEU A 524 -33.01 7.96 -23.13
CA LEU A 524 -32.95 9.39 -23.42
C LEU A 524 -33.53 10.21 -22.26
N ASP A 525 -34.71 9.82 -21.73
CA ASP A 525 -35.34 10.48 -20.58
C ASP A 525 -34.46 10.36 -19.32
N TRP A 526 -33.86 9.19 -19.10
CA TRP A 526 -32.92 8.98 -17.99
C TRP A 526 -31.74 9.94 -18.04
N ARG A 527 -31.26 10.27 -19.26
CA ARG A 527 -30.11 11.19 -19.45
C ARG A 527 -30.53 12.64 -19.68
N GLY A 528 -31.82 12.91 -19.83
CA GLY A 528 -32.33 14.23 -20.21
C GLY A 528 -31.90 14.67 -21.60
N LEU A 529 -31.75 13.72 -22.55
CA LEU A 529 -31.27 13.96 -23.90
C LEU A 529 -32.44 13.94 -24.91
N GLN A 530 -32.31 14.69 -26.00
CA GLN A 530 -33.38 14.82 -26.99
C GLN A 530 -33.25 13.83 -28.15
N ASP A 531 -32.04 13.31 -28.41
CA ASP A 531 -31.79 12.43 -29.54
C ASP A 531 -30.71 11.38 -29.27
N LYS A 532 -30.66 10.36 -30.13
CA LYS A 532 -29.72 9.26 -30.07
C LYS A 532 -28.27 9.69 -30.36
N SER A 533 -28.05 10.75 -31.14
CA SER A 533 -26.73 11.29 -31.47
C SER A 533 -26.06 11.87 -30.22
N ALA A 534 -26.81 12.68 -29.48
CA ALA A 534 -26.34 13.22 -28.19
C ALA A 534 -26.02 12.09 -27.19
N PHE A 535 -26.84 11.02 -27.16
CA PHE A 535 -26.63 9.86 -26.30
C PHE A 535 -25.30 9.14 -26.65
N PHE A 536 -25.03 8.87 -27.91
CA PHE A 536 -23.79 8.25 -28.35
C PHE A 536 -22.56 9.13 -28.03
N THR A 537 -22.71 10.45 -28.15
CA THR A 537 -21.64 11.39 -27.83
C THR A 537 -21.25 11.36 -26.33
N GLU A 538 -22.16 10.98 -25.44
CA GLU A 538 -21.84 10.85 -24.01
C GLU A 538 -20.79 9.77 -23.72
N PHE A 539 -20.73 8.68 -24.50
CA PHE A 539 -19.72 7.64 -24.35
C PHE A 539 -18.31 8.14 -24.69
N THR A 540 -18.18 8.97 -25.69
CA THR A 540 -16.88 9.54 -26.10
C THR A 540 -16.45 10.72 -25.22
N THR A 541 -17.39 11.37 -24.54
CA THR A 541 -17.07 12.43 -23.56
C THR A 541 -16.89 11.91 -22.13
N GLY A 542 -17.06 10.59 -21.91
CA GLY A 542 -16.91 9.95 -20.61
C GLY A 542 -18.01 10.26 -19.61
N LYS A 543 -19.09 10.87 -20.04
CA LYS A 543 -20.27 11.15 -19.21
C LYS A 543 -21.08 9.90 -18.90
N LEU A 544 -20.98 8.88 -19.77
CA LEU A 544 -21.67 7.60 -19.64
C LEU A 544 -20.75 6.49 -20.16
N LEU A 545 -20.77 5.32 -19.50
CA LEU A 545 -20.13 4.13 -20.01
C LEU A 545 -21.14 3.25 -20.76
N PRO A 546 -20.77 2.69 -21.92
CA PRO A 546 -21.69 1.86 -22.73
C PRO A 546 -22.29 0.69 -21.95
N GLN A 547 -21.51 0.03 -21.09
CA GLN A 547 -21.95 -1.11 -20.28
C GLN A 547 -23.08 -0.72 -19.32
N ILE A 548 -23.01 0.48 -18.74
CA ILE A 548 -24.05 0.99 -17.83
C ILE A 548 -25.34 1.27 -18.59
N ALA A 549 -25.24 1.81 -19.79
CA ALA A 549 -26.40 2.03 -20.64
C ALA A 549 -27.08 0.71 -21.03
N VAL A 550 -26.29 -0.33 -21.36
CA VAL A 550 -26.82 -1.67 -21.68
C VAL A 550 -27.44 -2.34 -20.44
N SER A 551 -26.84 -2.22 -19.27
CA SER A 551 -27.43 -2.81 -18.04
C SER A 551 -28.79 -2.21 -17.71
N ARG A 552 -29.06 -0.98 -18.12
CA ARG A 552 -30.34 -0.31 -17.94
C ARG A 552 -31.45 -0.82 -18.88
N LEU A 553 -31.06 -1.40 -20.01
CA LEU A 553 -31.98 -2.00 -20.98
C LEU A 553 -32.43 -3.40 -20.58
N LEU A 554 -31.66 -4.10 -19.76
CA LEU A 554 -31.91 -5.49 -19.41
C LEU A 554 -32.98 -5.57 -18.32
N THR A 555 -33.99 -6.41 -18.52
CA THR A 555 -34.93 -6.78 -17.46
C THR A 555 -34.25 -7.73 -16.46
N GLN A 556 -34.78 -7.82 -15.21
CA GLN A 556 -34.23 -8.74 -14.22
C GLN A 556 -34.21 -10.21 -14.69
N GLU A 557 -35.19 -10.63 -15.50
CA GLU A 557 -35.22 -11.99 -16.08
C GLU A 557 -34.15 -12.19 -17.16
N GLN A 558 -33.85 -11.17 -17.97
CA GLN A 558 -32.77 -11.21 -18.96
C GLN A 558 -31.41 -11.21 -18.33
N LEU A 559 -31.22 -10.43 -17.25
CA LEU A 559 -30.01 -10.44 -16.41
C LEU A 559 -29.77 -11.85 -15.83
N ALA A 560 -30.80 -12.52 -15.30
CA ALA A 560 -30.69 -13.86 -14.74
C ALA A 560 -30.38 -14.93 -15.82
N LYS A 561 -30.96 -14.84 -17.02
CA LYS A 561 -30.69 -15.76 -18.15
C LYS A 561 -29.27 -15.59 -18.70
N ASN A 562 -28.77 -14.36 -18.82
CA ASN A 562 -27.43 -14.09 -19.30
C ASN A 562 -26.37 -14.53 -18.29
N GLN A 563 -26.67 -14.45 -16.99
CA GLN A 563 -25.83 -14.99 -15.93
C GLN A 563 -25.67 -16.51 -16.00
N ALA A 564 -26.74 -17.26 -16.32
CA ALA A 564 -26.68 -18.70 -16.48
C ALA A 564 -25.80 -19.15 -17.68
N SER A 565 -25.74 -18.33 -18.73
CA SER A 565 -24.91 -18.59 -19.92
C SER A 565 -23.43 -18.26 -19.69
N ALA A 566 -23.11 -17.32 -18.80
CA ALA A 566 -21.76 -16.92 -18.47
C ALA A 566 -21.01 -17.96 -17.59
N HIS A 567 -21.73 -18.89 -16.94
CA HIS A 567 -21.11 -19.99 -16.18
C HIS A 567 -20.34 -21.00 -17.06
N ALA A 568 -20.52 -20.94 -18.38
CA ALA A 568 -19.79 -21.80 -19.32
C ALA A 568 -18.44 -21.24 -19.81
N ALA A 569 -18.12 -19.98 -19.52
CA ALA A 569 -16.87 -19.35 -19.91
C ALA A 569 -16.06 -18.95 -18.67
N ASN A 570 -14.85 -19.45 -18.54
CA ASN A 570 -13.87 -19.20 -17.48
C ASN A 570 -13.41 -17.73 -17.41
N GLN A 571 -14.31 -16.76 -17.09
CA GLN A 571 -13.97 -15.35 -16.86
C GLN A 571 -14.11 -15.00 -15.37
N PRO A 572 -13.26 -14.13 -14.79
CA PRO A 572 -13.39 -13.72 -13.41
C PRO A 572 -14.73 -13.00 -13.19
N GLN A 573 -15.55 -13.57 -12.31
CA GLN A 573 -16.90 -13.10 -12.03
C GLN A 573 -16.91 -11.88 -11.12
N SER A 574 -17.62 -10.80 -11.50
CA SER A 574 -17.84 -9.63 -10.68
C SER A 574 -18.92 -9.91 -9.61
N LEU A 575 -18.73 -9.38 -8.39
CA LEU A 575 -19.71 -9.43 -7.28
C LEU A 575 -20.99 -8.62 -7.56
N ILE A 576 -20.93 -7.66 -8.45
CA ILE A 576 -22.04 -6.78 -8.81
C ILE A 576 -22.50 -7.13 -10.19
N ALA A 577 -23.80 -7.43 -10.33
CA ALA A 577 -24.38 -7.89 -11.57
C ALA A 577 -24.21 -6.87 -12.71
N ASP A 578 -24.35 -5.59 -12.38
CA ASP A 578 -24.37 -4.48 -13.34
C ASP A 578 -22.98 -3.98 -13.75
N ALA A 579 -21.92 -4.49 -13.13
CA ALA A 579 -20.56 -3.99 -13.29
C ALA A 579 -19.56 -5.06 -13.76
N ALA A 580 -20.00 -6.01 -14.56
CA ALA A 580 -19.13 -7.02 -15.16
C ALA A 580 -18.02 -6.34 -15.99
N ASN A 581 -16.75 -6.62 -15.64
CA ASN A 581 -15.54 -6.07 -16.26
C ASN A 581 -15.20 -4.59 -15.93
N MET A 582 -15.80 -4.00 -14.88
CA MET A 582 -15.41 -2.67 -14.39
C MET A 582 -14.53 -2.82 -13.15
N GLU A 583 -13.53 -1.95 -13.06
CA GLU A 583 -12.80 -1.78 -11.80
C GLU A 583 -13.73 -1.09 -10.79
N MET A 584 -13.92 -1.76 -9.65
CA MET A 584 -14.83 -1.30 -8.62
C MET A 584 -14.09 -1.12 -7.31
N ASN A 585 -14.36 0.01 -6.66
CA ASN A 585 -13.90 0.26 -5.31
C ASN A 585 -15.11 0.40 -4.39
N PHE A 586 -15.03 -0.18 -3.19
CA PHE A 586 -16.03 0.02 -2.16
C PHE A 586 -15.70 1.30 -1.39
N SER A 587 -16.71 2.16 -1.24
CA SER A 587 -16.52 3.46 -0.61
C SER A 587 -16.18 3.36 0.87
N SER A 588 -15.11 4.04 1.29
CA SER A 588 -14.73 4.21 2.70
C SER A 588 -15.67 5.14 3.48
N CYS A 589 -16.49 5.97 2.81
CA CYS A 589 -17.41 6.88 3.51
C CYS A 589 -18.67 6.21 4.05
N CYS A 590 -19.02 4.99 3.61
CA CYS A 590 -20.24 4.29 4.04
C CYS A 590 -20.09 2.77 4.12
N HIS A 591 -18.94 2.21 3.79
CA HIS A 591 -18.55 0.81 3.93
C HIS A 591 -19.68 -0.19 3.58
N PRO A 592 -20.07 -0.26 2.29
CA PRO A 592 -21.12 -1.18 1.86
C PRO A 592 -20.66 -2.63 2.01
N VAL A 593 -21.55 -3.50 2.47
CA VAL A 593 -21.30 -4.96 2.55
C VAL A 593 -22.31 -5.70 1.67
N TYR A 594 -21.99 -6.94 1.30
CA TYR A 594 -22.88 -7.78 0.51
C TYR A 594 -24.28 -7.89 1.19
N GLY A 595 -25.33 -7.61 0.41
CA GLY A 595 -26.71 -7.55 0.88
C GLY A 595 -27.20 -6.16 1.29
N ASP A 596 -26.34 -5.15 1.39
CA ASP A 596 -26.80 -3.77 1.55
C ASP A 596 -27.44 -3.25 0.26
N PRO A 597 -28.46 -2.38 0.30
CA PRO A 597 -28.89 -1.64 -0.90
C PRO A 597 -27.75 -0.73 -1.37
N ILE A 598 -27.30 -0.90 -2.62
CA ILE A 598 -26.14 -0.21 -3.17
C ILE A 598 -26.47 0.68 -4.37
N VAL A 599 -25.60 1.65 -4.59
CA VAL A 599 -25.54 2.51 -5.79
C VAL A 599 -24.11 2.71 -6.20
N GLY A 600 -23.87 2.94 -7.47
CA GLY A 600 -22.56 3.31 -8.00
C GLY A 600 -22.43 4.82 -8.16
N HIS A 601 -21.26 5.34 -7.86
CA HIS A 601 -20.84 6.67 -8.23
C HIS A 601 -19.74 6.55 -9.29
N ILE A 602 -19.95 7.14 -10.46
CA ILE A 602 -18.97 7.19 -11.53
C ILE A 602 -17.99 8.31 -11.21
N SER A 603 -16.82 7.95 -10.71
CA SER A 603 -15.73 8.87 -10.39
C SER A 603 -14.67 8.88 -11.51
N LYS A 604 -13.73 9.83 -11.44
CA LYS A 604 -12.55 9.83 -12.30
C LYS A 604 -11.71 8.54 -12.17
N ASN A 605 -11.84 7.84 -11.05
CA ASN A 605 -11.06 6.64 -10.69
C ASN A 605 -11.84 5.32 -10.88
N GLY A 606 -12.95 5.33 -11.63
CA GLY A 606 -13.79 4.15 -11.86
C GLY A 606 -15.11 4.20 -11.12
N LEU A 607 -15.76 3.06 -10.98
CA LEU A 607 -17.03 2.91 -10.28
C LEU A 607 -16.80 2.74 -8.79
N VAL A 608 -17.26 3.68 -7.99
CA VAL A 608 -17.24 3.59 -6.52
C VAL A 608 -18.60 3.13 -6.03
N VAL A 609 -18.62 2.04 -5.30
CA VAL A 609 -19.85 1.44 -4.76
C VAL A 609 -20.15 2.04 -3.39
N HIS A 610 -21.32 2.64 -3.25
CA HIS A 610 -21.85 3.22 -2.02
C HIS A 610 -23.13 2.52 -1.59
N ARG A 611 -23.52 2.70 -0.34
CA ARG A 611 -24.86 2.37 0.10
C ARG A 611 -25.85 3.37 -0.47
N HIS A 612 -27.06 2.89 -0.79
CA HIS A 612 -28.13 3.72 -1.38
C HIS A 612 -28.45 4.97 -0.55
N LYS A 613 -28.45 4.87 0.79
CA LYS A 613 -28.63 5.96 1.74
C LYS A 613 -27.25 6.39 2.31
N CYS A 614 -26.42 6.99 1.48
CA CYS A 614 -25.12 7.52 1.87
C CYS A 614 -25.12 9.05 1.70
N PHE A 615 -24.65 9.78 2.71
CA PHE A 615 -24.60 11.26 2.69
C PHE A 615 -23.83 11.79 1.46
N SER A 616 -22.66 11.20 1.18
CA SER A 616 -21.86 11.59 0.00
C SER A 616 -22.61 11.38 -1.33
N ILE A 617 -23.42 10.33 -1.42
CA ILE A 617 -24.29 10.09 -2.59
C ILE A 617 -25.40 11.12 -2.69
N ASP A 618 -25.97 11.52 -1.58
CA ASP A 618 -27.02 12.56 -1.56
C ASP A 618 -26.46 13.93 -1.97
N GLU A 619 -25.22 14.25 -1.61
CA GLU A 619 -24.53 15.45 -2.09
C GLU A 619 -24.21 15.35 -3.60
N ILE A 620 -23.67 14.23 -4.06
CA ILE A 620 -23.39 14.02 -5.49
C ILE A 620 -24.68 14.12 -6.32
N ARG A 621 -25.79 13.56 -5.86
CA ARG A 621 -27.10 13.68 -6.53
C ARG A 621 -27.57 15.13 -6.65
N ARG A 622 -27.30 15.97 -5.64
CA ARG A 622 -27.65 17.40 -5.69
C ARG A 622 -26.84 18.19 -6.70
N VAL A 623 -25.57 17.80 -6.91
CA VAL A 623 -24.66 18.47 -7.84
C VAL A 623 -24.79 17.90 -9.25
N ASN A 624 -24.87 16.58 -9.37
CA ASN A 624 -24.99 15.89 -10.66
C ASN A 624 -25.61 14.48 -10.46
N GLU A 625 -26.93 14.41 -10.55
CA GLU A 625 -27.70 13.16 -10.38
C GLU A 625 -27.26 12.05 -11.36
N TYR A 626 -26.76 12.42 -12.52
CA TYR A 626 -26.33 11.49 -13.56
C TYR A 626 -25.05 10.71 -13.25
N GLN A 627 -24.27 11.13 -12.27
CA GLN A 627 -23.09 10.38 -11.81
C GLN A 627 -23.45 9.21 -10.89
N VAL A 628 -24.71 9.09 -10.44
CA VAL A 628 -25.17 8.03 -9.55
C VAL A 628 -25.98 7.01 -10.35
N VAL A 629 -25.51 5.78 -10.36
CA VAL A 629 -26.14 4.66 -11.09
C VAL A 629 -26.66 3.60 -10.11
N PRO A 630 -27.85 3.00 -10.33
CA PRO A 630 -28.32 1.90 -9.53
C PRO A 630 -27.42 0.67 -9.75
N LEU A 631 -27.14 -0.05 -8.67
CA LEU A 631 -26.36 -1.28 -8.69
C LEU A 631 -27.09 -2.38 -7.91
N HIS A 632 -26.85 -3.63 -8.31
CA HIS A 632 -27.40 -4.80 -7.66
C HIS A 632 -26.29 -5.83 -7.39
N TRP A 633 -26.35 -6.47 -6.21
CA TRP A 633 -25.53 -7.62 -5.93
C TRP A 633 -25.90 -8.78 -6.83
N ARG A 634 -24.93 -9.55 -7.26
CA ARG A 634 -25.19 -10.82 -7.93
C ARG A 634 -25.80 -11.78 -6.91
N VAL A 635 -26.96 -12.33 -7.20
CA VAL A 635 -27.57 -13.39 -6.40
C VAL A 635 -26.79 -14.67 -6.66
N SER A 636 -26.04 -15.16 -5.68
CA SER A 636 -25.41 -16.48 -5.78
C SER A 636 -26.44 -17.54 -5.34
N ASN A 637 -26.81 -18.42 -6.23
CA ASN A 637 -27.48 -19.65 -5.85
C ASN A 637 -26.43 -20.52 -5.13
N SER A 638 -26.67 -20.79 -3.86
CA SER A 638 -25.99 -21.71 -2.92
C SER A 638 -24.73 -22.39 -3.45
N GLU A 639 -23.60 -22.16 -2.78
CA GLU A 639 -22.31 -22.87 -2.87
C GLU A 639 -21.20 -22.31 -3.78
N ASP A 640 -21.33 -21.16 -4.41
CA ASP A 640 -20.23 -20.59 -5.18
C ASP A 640 -19.08 -20.11 -4.26
N GLU A 641 -17.90 -20.69 -4.47
CA GLU A 641 -16.64 -20.38 -3.74
C GLU A 641 -16.23 -18.90 -3.79
N ILE A 642 -16.81 -18.09 -4.67
CA ILE A 642 -16.44 -16.67 -4.85
C ILE A 642 -17.03 -15.79 -3.76
N SER A 643 -18.26 -16.04 -3.32
CA SER A 643 -18.90 -15.31 -2.22
C SER A 643 -18.21 -15.59 -0.87
N LYS A 644 -17.55 -16.72 -0.72
CA LYS A 644 -16.80 -17.12 0.49
C LYS A 644 -15.40 -16.48 0.60
N ARG A 645 -14.93 -15.78 -0.44
CA ARG A 645 -13.56 -15.21 -0.49
C ARG A 645 -13.51 -13.70 -0.39
N ILE A 646 -14.65 -13.01 -0.35
CA ILE A 646 -14.70 -11.55 -0.29
C ILE A 646 -15.20 -11.11 1.08
N TYR A 647 -14.44 -10.22 1.68
CA TYR A 647 -14.66 -9.71 3.02
C TYR A 647 -14.85 -8.20 2.96
N PHE A 648 -15.70 -7.67 3.83
CA PHE A 648 -16.04 -6.26 3.93
C PHE A 648 -15.84 -5.77 5.36
N ASP A 649 -15.31 -4.56 5.49
CA ASP A 649 -15.10 -3.92 6.78
C ASP A 649 -16.42 -3.41 7.35
N ALA A 650 -16.65 -3.64 8.64
CA ALA A 650 -17.82 -3.17 9.34
C ALA A 650 -17.45 -2.72 10.76
N ALA A 651 -18.10 -1.67 11.24
CA ALA A 651 -17.94 -1.18 12.61
C ALA A 651 -19.28 -1.26 13.37
N LEU A 652 -19.21 -1.76 14.60
CA LEU A 652 -20.34 -1.84 15.52
C LEU A 652 -20.08 -0.94 16.73
N LYS A 653 -21.04 -0.09 17.06
CA LYS A 653 -21.04 0.70 18.29
C LYS A 653 -21.87 -0.01 19.35
N ILE A 654 -21.25 -0.36 20.45
CA ILE A 654 -21.85 -0.96 21.65
C ILE A 654 -21.95 0.14 22.69
N ASN A 655 -23.17 0.54 23.08
CA ASN A 655 -23.40 1.65 24.00
C ASN A 655 -23.13 1.27 25.46
N GLN A 656 -21.98 0.69 25.72
CA GLN A 656 -21.40 0.45 27.05
C GLN A 656 -19.89 0.25 26.92
N ASN A 657 -19.15 0.49 28.00
CA ASN A 657 -17.76 0.06 28.12
C ASN A 657 -17.72 -1.40 28.51
N LEU A 658 -16.78 -2.14 27.97
CA LEU A 658 -16.59 -3.57 28.23
C LEU A 658 -15.42 -3.78 29.18
N THR A 659 -15.54 -4.78 30.06
CA THR A 659 -14.40 -5.26 30.87
C THR A 659 -13.46 -6.08 30.01
N ASP A 660 -12.21 -6.27 30.47
CA ASP A 660 -11.21 -7.08 29.74
C ASP A 660 -11.69 -8.54 29.55
N GLU A 661 -12.43 -9.08 30.51
CA GLU A 661 -13.04 -10.42 30.42
C GLU A 661 -14.14 -10.43 29.33
N GLN A 662 -15.01 -9.43 29.31
CA GLN A 662 -16.04 -9.30 28.29
C GLN A 662 -15.44 -9.10 26.88
N ILE A 663 -14.32 -8.39 26.76
CA ILE A 663 -13.60 -8.24 25.49
C ILE A 663 -13.06 -9.57 25.02
N SER A 664 -12.50 -10.36 25.93
CA SER A 664 -11.97 -11.69 25.59
C SER A 664 -13.06 -12.62 25.07
N ASP A 665 -14.21 -12.67 25.75
CA ASP A 665 -15.36 -13.49 25.36
C ASP A 665 -16.01 -12.99 24.07
N LEU A 666 -16.06 -11.66 23.86
CA LEU A 666 -16.58 -11.06 22.63
C LEU A 666 -15.79 -11.53 21.40
N ILE A 667 -14.48 -11.66 21.51
CA ILE A 667 -13.64 -12.18 20.42
C ILE A 667 -14.08 -13.59 20.01
N PHE A 668 -14.43 -14.45 20.98
CA PHE A 668 -14.97 -15.79 20.69
C PHE A 668 -16.32 -15.72 19.99
N ILE A 669 -17.21 -14.80 20.40
CA ILE A 669 -18.53 -14.61 19.76
C ILE A 669 -18.34 -14.15 18.30
N VAL A 670 -17.47 -13.18 18.05
CA VAL A 670 -17.16 -12.72 16.69
C VAL A 670 -16.70 -13.89 15.83
N ARG A 671 -15.82 -14.73 16.37
CA ARG A 671 -15.30 -15.93 15.68
C ARG A 671 -16.38 -16.97 15.42
N ASP A 672 -17.26 -17.24 16.38
CA ASP A 672 -18.31 -18.23 16.26
C ASP A 672 -19.35 -17.85 15.19
N THR A 673 -19.47 -16.57 14.87
CA THR A 673 -20.25 -16.09 13.72
C THR A 673 -19.47 -16.12 12.39
N GLN A 674 -18.26 -16.67 12.36
CA GLN A 674 -17.34 -16.66 11.22
C GLN A 674 -16.97 -15.25 10.73
N ALA A 675 -17.27 -14.22 11.51
CA ALA A 675 -16.80 -12.86 11.28
C ALA A 675 -15.35 -12.72 11.74
N GLY A 676 -14.66 -11.80 11.14
CA GLY A 676 -13.33 -11.48 11.57
C GLY A 676 -13.29 -10.33 12.55
N PHE A 677 -12.50 -10.49 13.58
CA PHE A 677 -12.19 -9.44 14.52
C PHE A 677 -11.01 -8.62 13.99
N GLU A 678 -11.14 -7.29 13.91
CA GLU A 678 -10.03 -6.39 13.57
C GLU A 678 -9.45 -5.77 14.84
N TYR A 679 -10.21 -4.88 15.48
CA TYR A 679 -9.80 -4.26 16.74
C TYR A 679 -11.01 -3.73 17.52
N ILE A 680 -10.77 -3.36 18.78
CA ILE A 680 -11.73 -2.71 19.65
C ILE A 680 -11.16 -1.38 20.11
N GLU A 681 -12.00 -0.35 20.11
CA GLU A 681 -11.71 0.95 20.67
C GLU A 681 -12.73 1.27 21.76
N GLN A 682 -12.26 1.49 22.99
CA GLN A 682 -13.13 1.96 24.08
C GLN A 682 -13.08 3.48 24.19
N ARG A 683 -14.24 4.11 24.25
CA ARG A 683 -14.44 5.53 24.47
C ARG A 683 -15.35 5.75 25.66
N ASN A 684 -15.42 6.99 26.19
CA ASN A 684 -16.28 7.30 27.34
C ASN A 684 -17.75 6.93 27.05
N GLY A 685 -18.22 5.86 27.68
CA GLY A 685 -19.60 5.40 27.62
C GLY A 685 -19.97 4.46 26.49
N TYR A 686 -19.03 4.09 25.60
CA TYR A 686 -19.29 3.11 24.55
C TYR A 686 -18.01 2.43 24.04
N THR A 687 -18.20 1.29 23.39
CA THR A 687 -17.15 0.51 22.75
C THR A 687 -17.40 0.44 21.24
N LEU A 688 -16.37 0.67 20.44
CA LEU A 688 -16.36 0.41 18.99
C LEU A 688 -15.71 -0.92 18.73
N LEU A 689 -16.41 -1.79 18.00
CA LEU A 689 -15.93 -3.08 17.56
C LEU A 689 -15.79 -3.07 16.04
N PHE A 690 -14.59 -3.22 15.54
CA PHE A 690 -14.29 -3.32 14.11
C PHE A 690 -14.15 -4.78 13.72
N VAL A 691 -14.90 -5.17 12.69
CA VAL A 691 -14.99 -6.55 12.23
C VAL A 691 -14.96 -6.63 10.71
N VAL A 692 -14.53 -7.76 10.21
CA VAL A 692 -14.58 -8.08 8.79
C VAL A 692 -15.63 -9.16 8.58
N VAL A 693 -16.54 -8.93 7.64
CA VAL A 693 -17.72 -9.76 7.41
C VAL A 693 -17.89 -10.08 5.93
N GLN A 694 -18.67 -11.11 5.64
CA GLN A 694 -18.99 -11.49 4.27
C GLN A 694 -20.34 -10.95 3.78
N SER A 695 -21.27 -10.69 4.72
CA SER A 695 -22.60 -10.22 4.37
C SER A 695 -23.28 -9.44 5.48
N ARG A 696 -24.37 -8.76 5.11
CA ARG A 696 -25.29 -8.10 6.04
C ARG A 696 -25.92 -9.07 7.05
N ASP A 697 -26.24 -10.28 6.64
CA ASP A 697 -26.85 -11.30 7.51
C ASP A 697 -25.87 -11.77 8.59
N GLN A 698 -24.59 -11.85 8.26
CA GLN A 698 -23.56 -12.16 9.23
C GLN A 698 -23.43 -11.04 10.29
N ILE A 699 -23.54 -9.78 9.90
CA ILE A 699 -23.58 -8.64 10.85
C ILE A 699 -24.80 -8.77 11.77
N ALA A 700 -25.97 -9.08 11.22
CA ALA A 700 -27.22 -9.23 12.00
C ALA A 700 -27.09 -10.37 13.03
N SER A 701 -26.54 -11.52 12.62
CA SER A 701 -26.26 -12.65 13.51
C SER A 701 -25.25 -12.28 14.62
N LEU A 702 -24.18 -11.56 14.26
CA LEU A 702 -23.20 -11.08 15.24
C LEU A 702 -23.83 -10.12 16.26
N ILE A 703 -24.61 -9.13 15.81
CA ILE A 703 -25.31 -8.19 16.69
C ILE A 703 -26.24 -8.94 17.63
N GLN A 704 -27.01 -9.91 17.16
CA GLN A 704 -27.91 -10.68 17.98
C GLN A 704 -27.18 -11.46 19.07
N ARG A 705 -26.08 -12.13 18.76
CA ARG A 705 -25.27 -12.87 19.73
C ARG A 705 -24.62 -11.97 20.76
N LEU A 706 -24.06 -10.84 20.29
CA LEU A 706 -23.47 -9.83 21.18
C LEU A 706 -24.50 -9.24 22.15
N ARG A 707 -25.73 -8.96 21.68
CA ARG A 707 -26.82 -8.51 22.55
C ARG A 707 -27.15 -9.52 23.63
N THR A 708 -27.27 -10.79 23.28
CA THR A 708 -27.55 -11.86 24.23
C THR A 708 -26.44 -11.99 25.26
N PHE A 709 -25.19 -11.94 24.84
CA PHE A 709 -24.02 -12.06 25.72
C PHE A 709 -23.87 -10.88 26.68
N LEU A 710 -24.05 -9.65 26.20
CA LEU A 710 -23.84 -8.42 26.97
C LEU A 710 -25.08 -7.94 27.74
N GLY A 711 -26.15 -8.72 27.79
CA GLY A 711 -27.36 -8.35 28.51
C GLY A 711 -28.22 -7.29 27.80
N TYR A 712 -28.31 -7.40 26.46
CA TYR A 712 -29.11 -6.55 25.56
C TYR A 712 -28.72 -5.06 25.51
N PRO A 713 -27.46 -4.67 25.43
CA PRO A 713 -27.08 -3.28 25.18
C PRO A 713 -27.59 -2.84 23.80
N ASN A 714 -27.68 -1.54 23.60
CA ASN A 714 -27.95 -0.97 22.30
C ASN A 714 -26.69 -1.13 21.42
N ILE A 715 -26.74 -2.00 20.42
CA ILE A 715 -25.67 -2.24 19.45
C ILE A 715 -26.17 -1.79 18.08
N VAL A 716 -25.44 -0.87 17.46
CA VAL A 716 -25.77 -0.34 16.13
C VAL A 716 -24.56 -0.47 15.20
N ARG A 717 -24.81 -0.77 13.92
CA ARG A 717 -23.78 -0.71 12.89
C ARG A 717 -23.51 0.75 12.56
N LEU A 718 -22.23 1.14 12.60
CA LEU A 718 -21.79 2.43 12.09
C LEU A 718 -21.53 2.32 10.58
N TYR A 719 -21.93 3.34 9.85
CA TYR A 719 -21.74 3.44 8.40
C TYR A 719 -20.70 4.48 8.01
N GLN A 720 -20.36 5.36 8.91
CA GLN A 720 -19.32 6.36 8.78
C GLN A 720 -18.50 6.35 10.08
N TRP A 721 -17.23 6.10 9.99
CA TRP A 721 -16.32 6.05 11.13
C TRP A 721 -14.98 6.74 10.90
N ASN A 722 -14.92 7.73 9.99
CA ASN A 722 -13.78 8.61 9.89
C ASN A 722 -13.70 9.49 11.14
N ASP A 723 -12.51 9.62 11.72
CA ASP A 723 -12.29 10.20 13.05
C ASP A 723 -12.90 11.60 13.29
N GLU A 724 -13.06 12.42 12.25
CA GLU A 724 -13.63 13.76 12.37
C GLU A 724 -15.15 13.80 12.59
N VAL A 725 -15.89 12.85 12.05
CA VAL A 725 -17.37 12.82 12.17
C VAL A 725 -17.82 12.30 13.53
N LEU A 726 -17.03 11.45 14.18
CA LEU A 726 -17.34 10.93 15.51
C LEU A 726 -17.14 11.99 16.62
N LEU A 727 -16.28 12.97 16.41
CA LEU A 727 -16.04 14.10 17.33
C LEU A 727 -17.15 15.17 17.27
N SER A 728 -17.77 15.38 16.09
CA SER A 728 -18.82 16.39 15.92
C SER A 728 -20.22 15.94 16.40
N GLN A 729 -20.49 14.64 16.44
CA GLN A 729 -21.77 14.09 16.93
C GLN A 729 -21.87 14.05 18.45
N SER A 730 -20.76 14.19 19.20
CA SER A 730 -20.77 14.26 20.66
C SER A 730 -21.19 15.63 21.20
N GLN A 731 -21.28 16.66 20.35
CA GLN A 731 -21.69 18.02 20.77
C GLN A 731 -23.13 18.39 20.41
N ASN A 732 -23.86 17.59 19.65
CA ASN A 732 -25.26 17.85 19.29
C ASN A 732 -26.18 16.70 19.72
N THR A 733 -26.41 16.57 21.03
CA THR A 733 -27.51 15.77 21.56
C THR A 733 -28.77 16.62 21.69
N SER A 734 -29.48 16.79 20.58
CA SER A 734 -30.94 16.98 20.61
C SER A 734 -31.51 15.97 19.61
N ALA A 735 -32.23 15.01 20.16
CA ALA A 735 -32.74 13.86 19.45
C ALA A 735 -33.69 14.20 18.30
N PRO A 736 -33.62 13.52 17.17
CA PRO A 736 -34.79 13.15 16.40
C PRO A 736 -35.16 11.70 16.65
N LYS A 737 -36.39 11.47 17.02
CA LYS A 737 -37.04 10.17 17.00
C LYS A 737 -36.95 9.60 15.56
N ASN A 738 -36.24 8.52 15.36
CA ASN A 738 -36.36 7.74 14.14
C ASN A 738 -36.62 6.28 14.46
N LYS A 739 -37.85 5.89 14.17
CA LYS A 739 -38.21 4.52 13.83
C LYS A 739 -37.61 4.24 12.45
N ASP A 740 -36.67 3.37 12.42
CA ASP A 740 -36.41 2.41 11.35
C ASP A 740 -35.24 1.52 11.81
N ILE A 741 -35.65 0.53 12.59
CA ILE A 741 -34.86 -0.64 12.99
C ILE A 741 -35.20 -1.70 11.93
N LEU A 742 -34.23 -2.05 11.15
CA LEU A 742 -33.92 -3.43 10.68
C LEU A 742 -32.82 -3.39 9.65
#